data_5b70e2c8f21419030dbead35b98cec75
#
_entry.id   5b70e2c8f21419030dbead35b98cec75
#
_cell.length_a   1.000
_cell.length_b   1.000
_cell.length_c   1.000
_cell.angle_alpha   90.00
_cell.angle_beta   90.00
_cell.angle_gamma   90.00
#
_symmetry.space_group_name_H-M   'P 1'
#
loop_
_entity.id
_entity.type
_entity.pdbx_description
1 polymer ?
#
loop_
_entity_poly.entity_id
_entity_poly.type
_entity_poly.pdbx_seq_one_letter_code
_entity_poly.pdbx_strand_id
1 'polypeptide(L)'
;MADDQNPQLPLTPPPGDGGPGAANIQPVNIEEEMRRSYLDYSMSVIIGRALPDVRDGLKPVHRRILYHMYDSGLLHNRRYVKCAKVVGETMGKYHPHGDTALYDALVRMAQTFSLRYPLVDGQGNFGSVDDDPPAAMRYTECRLTRMAEDLNADIDKDTVDFEPTYDDSNLQPTVLPTRVPNLLVNGSNGIAVGMATNIPPHNLTEIVDATITLVNNPATSLPEILKFVKGPDFPTAGIIHGKSGILEAYKTGRGRFMMRAKAAIETFSKDREAIIVTEIPYQVSKKRLIERMAQLVNDKTIDDISDIRDESDRDGMRIVIELKRGAEPQIILNQLFKHTQMQESFSMILLAVVHNQPKEMGLIQAIQHFIDHRVDVVRRRTAYLLQKAKDREHILEGYLTALDHLDNVIVIIRASANRGEARENLVAYFGGKKIDINTTGRTPKLNPEKPFTTVQSDAILELQLHRLTRLSIDEINKELGITRENIAEYESILGSDKKLRKLIVTELEEVKRLYGDERRTVIEDEAAEIHLEDLIADEQVAVTVSHGGYLKRTPISTYRQQRRGGQGRTGMKTRDEDFVEHLFIASTHAYILIFTNTGRVYWLKVYEIPDVGAAGKGKHVSNLVALQPGETVRNMLAVRNLEEEGRYIFFATRNGTVKKTPLKDFCNVMSRGIIAIGIDKGDELVGTTLTDGSQIIFLASHDGQAIRFDEADVRDMGRPAYGVRGMKLDEKDYIVGMAITPKDPKKAEAEAEKAKAEAGVPEATATDATIPIKGSLILSITENGYGKRTPADEYRLQGRGGSGVINVKTTERNGKVTGIAQVSESSEVMLISQYGKIIRMDSSTIRESGRSAQGVRLLHMEPGDRVAAAVVIPPDEEPNGGLIQ
;
A
#
# COMPACT_ATOMS: atom_id res chain seq x y z
N MET A 1 55.94 -5.00 2.82
CA MET A 1 57.08 -4.71 1.97
C MET A 1 56.90 -5.49 0.69
N ALA A 2 56.42 -4.80 -0.33
CA ALA A 2 56.54 -5.09 -1.75
C ALA A 2 55.89 -3.89 -2.44
N ASP A 3 56.71 -3.06 -3.02
CA ASP A 3 56.33 -1.87 -3.81
C ASP A 3 55.73 -2.34 -5.13
N ASP A 4 54.44 -2.01 -5.37
CA ASP A 4 53.88 -2.02 -6.69
C ASP A 4 54.05 -0.64 -7.33
N GLN A 5 55.14 -0.49 -8.04
CA GLN A 5 55.39 0.61 -8.96
C GLN A 5 54.57 0.38 -10.23
N ASN A 6 53.47 1.09 -10.31
CA ASN A 6 52.71 1.22 -11.55
C ASN A 6 53.41 2.22 -12.45
N PRO A 7 53.88 1.87 -13.68
CA PRO A 7 54.56 2.82 -14.55
C PRO A 7 53.56 3.84 -15.08
N GLN A 8 53.73 5.10 -14.64
CA GLN A 8 53.04 6.24 -15.24
C GLN A 8 53.48 6.38 -16.70
N LEU A 9 52.56 6.13 -17.64
CA LEU A 9 52.72 6.54 -19.03
C LEU A 9 52.85 8.07 -19.11
N PRO A 10 53.77 8.63 -19.86
CA PRO A 10 53.94 10.08 -20.01
C PRO A 10 52.72 10.70 -20.70
N LEU A 11 52.09 11.64 -20.01
CA LEU A 11 50.91 12.40 -20.45
C LEU A 11 51.18 13.53 -21.47
N THR A 12 52.36 13.55 -22.09
CA THR A 12 52.66 14.54 -23.12
C THR A 12 52.96 13.84 -24.43
N PRO A 13 52.19 14.12 -25.51
CA PRO A 13 52.54 13.68 -26.84
C PRO A 13 53.86 14.39 -27.30
N PRO A 14 54.69 13.73 -28.10
CA PRO A 14 55.88 14.36 -28.64
C PRO A 14 55.47 15.55 -29.52
N PRO A 15 56.32 16.60 -29.59
CA PRO A 15 56.06 17.75 -30.46
C PRO A 15 56.04 17.31 -31.91
N GLY A 16 54.86 17.24 -32.49
CA GLY A 16 54.66 16.93 -33.90
C GLY A 16 54.71 18.19 -34.74
N ASP A 17 55.37 18.08 -35.90
CA ASP A 17 55.50 19.10 -36.89
C ASP A 17 54.20 19.81 -37.25
N GLY A 18 54.21 21.13 -37.19
CA GLY A 18 53.09 22.01 -37.46
C GLY A 18 52.55 21.95 -38.88
N GLY A 19 51.57 21.16 -39.17
CA GLY A 19 50.67 21.30 -40.33
C GLY A 19 49.58 22.34 -40.03
N PRO A 20 49.11 23.14 -41.03
CA PRO A 20 48.03 24.10 -40.84
C PRO A 20 46.68 23.37 -40.65
N GLY A 21 46.33 23.14 -39.38
CA GLY A 21 45.08 22.45 -39.01
C GLY A 21 45.01 21.93 -37.59
N ALA A 22 46.10 21.98 -36.80
CA ALA A 22 46.11 21.59 -35.38
C ALA A 22 45.55 22.72 -34.48
N ALA A 23 44.32 23.14 -34.76
CA ALA A 23 43.67 24.12 -33.90
C ALA A 23 43.19 23.45 -32.63
N ASN A 24 43.82 23.86 -31.48
CA ASN A 24 43.26 23.77 -30.13
C ASN A 24 42.63 22.43 -29.69
N ILE A 25 43.40 21.34 -29.77
CA ILE A 25 43.01 20.13 -29.02
C ILE A 25 43.41 20.32 -27.54
N GLN A 26 42.47 20.64 -26.71
CA GLN A 26 42.67 20.63 -25.26
C GLN A 26 42.43 19.21 -24.74
N PRO A 27 43.38 18.59 -24.05
CA PRO A 27 43.14 17.31 -23.39
C PRO A 27 42.11 17.48 -22.29
N VAL A 28 40.96 16.80 -22.41
CA VAL A 28 39.92 16.80 -21.36
C VAL A 28 39.97 15.45 -20.67
N ASN A 29 39.98 15.47 -19.33
CA ASN A 29 39.89 14.27 -18.54
C ASN A 29 38.48 13.72 -18.68
N ILE A 30 38.34 12.48 -19.15
CA ILE A 30 37.04 11.82 -19.40
C ILE A 30 36.22 11.72 -18.11
N GLU A 31 36.85 11.53 -16.96
CA GLU A 31 36.14 11.46 -15.66
C GLU A 31 35.52 12.80 -15.27
N GLU A 32 36.23 13.90 -15.49
CA GLU A 32 35.73 15.26 -15.22
C GLU A 32 34.62 15.65 -16.20
N GLU A 33 34.80 15.33 -17.48
CA GLU A 33 33.79 15.61 -18.49
C GLU A 33 32.52 14.78 -18.26
N MET A 34 32.66 13.50 -17.97
CA MET A 34 31.50 12.66 -17.62
C MET A 34 30.80 13.14 -16.34
N ARG A 35 31.56 13.53 -15.33
CA ARG A 35 30.99 14.07 -14.09
C ARG A 35 30.22 15.36 -14.36
N ARG A 36 30.80 16.26 -15.12
CA ARG A 36 30.18 17.54 -15.49
C ARG A 36 28.92 17.31 -16.34
N SER A 37 29.03 16.54 -17.40
CA SER A 37 27.91 16.24 -18.31
C SER A 37 26.78 15.51 -17.59
N TYR A 38 27.11 14.58 -16.65
CA TYR A 38 26.09 13.88 -15.86
C TYR A 38 25.42 14.81 -14.84
N LEU A 39 26.16 15.74 -14.24
CA LEU A 39 25.59 16.76 -13.35
C LEU A 39 24.66 17.70 -14.13
N ASP A 40 25.10 18.20 -15.28
CA ASP A 40 24.32 19.09 -16.14
C ASP A 40 23.04 18.40 -16.63
N TYR A 41 23.16 17.13 -17.08
CA TYR A 41 22.00 16.31 -17.44
C TYR A 41 21.06 16.08 -16.26
N SER A 42 21.60 15.72 -15.09
CA SER A 42 20.82 15.47 -13.88
C SER A 42 20.06 16.73 -13.44
N MET A 43 20.72 17.88 -13.44
CA MET A 43 20.12 19.18 -13.11
C MET A 43 19.00 19.52 -14.11
N SER A 44 19.25 19.33 -15.40
CA SER A 44 18.25 19.56 -16.45
C SER A 44 17.02 18.66 -16.27
N VAL A 45 17.21 17.38 -15.96
CA VAL A 45 16.10 16.45 -15.72
C VAL A 45 15.33 16.80 -14.45
N ILE A 46 16.02 17.17 -13.36
CA ILE A 46 15.41 17.49 -12.07
C ILE A 46 14.56 18.77 -12.18
N ILE A 47 15.17 19.88 -12.63
CA ILE A 47 14.51 21.21 -12.63
C ILE A 47 13.69 21.40 -13.89
N GLY A 48 14.20 21.01 -15.03
CA GLY A 48 13.63 21.33 -16.36
C GLY A 48 12.64 20.30 -16.90
N ARG A 49 12.39 19.15 -16.21
CA ARG A 49 11.56 18.09 -16.78
C ARG A 49 10.65 17.36 -15.79
N ALA A 50 11.23 16.76 -14.72
CA ALA A 50 10.53 15.74 -13.95
C ALA A 50 9.76 16.28 -12.76
N LEU A 51 10.24 17.34 -12.11
CA LEU A 51 9.64 17.88 -10.90
C LEU A 51 8.74 19.10 -11.17
N PRO A 52 7.64 19.25 -10.42
CA PRO A 52 6.79 20.43 -10.49
C PRO A 52 7.42 21.62 -9.75
N ASP A 53 7.13 22.85 -10.16
CA ASP A 53 7.41 24.05 -9.37
C ASP A 53 6.40 24.13 -8.21
N VAL A 54 6.87 24.47 -7.01
CA VAL A 54 6.01 24.52 -5.81
C VAL A 54 4.92 25.57 -5.93
N ARG A 55 5.14 26.64 -6.69
CA ARG A 55 4.27 27.82 -6.81
C ARG A 55 3.03 27.51 -7.64
N ASP A 56 3.18 26.92 -8.82
CA ASP A 56 2.07 26.61 -9.74
C ASP A 56 1.74 25.11 -9.88
N GLY A 57 2.55 24.23 -9.28
CA GLY A 57 2.34 22.79 -9.33
C GLY A 57 2.55 22.14 -10.69
N LEU A 58 3.14 22.82 -11.64
CA LEU A 58 3.28 22.38 -13.02
C LEU A 58 4.72 21.98 -13.33
N LYS A 59 4.86 20.95 -14.15
CA LYS A 59 6.11 20.68 -14.84
C LYS A 59 6.25 21.62 -16.03
N PRO A 60 7.46 21.87 -16.54
CA PRO A 60 7.66 22.77 -17.67
C PRO A 60 6.80 22.44 -18.91
N VAL A 61 6.61 21.15 -19.22
CA VAL A 61 5.79 20.72 -20.36
C VAL A 61 4.32 21.14 -20.19
N HIS A 62 3.74 20.95 -18.99
CA HIS A 62 2.35 21.33 -18.71
C HIS A 62 2.18 22.84 -18.74
N ARG A 63 3.11 23.61 -18.17
CA ARG A 63 3.10 25.07 -18.16
C ARG A 63 3.15 25.63 -19.58
N ARG A 64 4.02 25.10 -20.43
CA ARG A 64 4.14 25.53 -21.83
C ARG A 64 2.88 25.24 -22.66
N ILE A 65 2.24 24.07 -22.46
CA ILE A 65 0.98 23.73 -23.13
C ILE A 65 -0.12 24.71 -22.71
N LEU A 66 -0.31 24.91 -21.40
CA LEU A 66 -1.38 25.76 -20.86
C LEU A 66 -1.17 27.22 -21.25
N TYR A 67 0.08 27.72 -21.18
CA TYR A 67 0.40 29.07 -21.60
C TYR A 67 0.15 29.26 -23.09
N HIS A 68 0.63 28.33 -23.94
CA HIS A 68 0.36 28.38 -25.38
C HIS A 68 -1.15 28.42 -25.70
N MET A 69 -1.93 27.55 -25.04
CA MET A 69 -3.38 27.53 -25.25
C MET A 69 -4.05 28.85 -24.84
N TYR A 70 -3.59 29.44 -23.71
CA TYR A 70 -4.08 30.72 -23.24
C TYR A 70 -3.70 31.88 -24.19
N ASP A 71 -2.44 31.97 -24.56
CA ASP A 71 -1.90 33.00 -25.47
C ASP A 71 -2.59 32.96 -26.85
N SER A 72 -2.90 31.76 -27.32
CA SER A 72 -3.64 31.51 -28.58
C SER A 72 -5.15 31.72 -28.46
N GLY A 73 -5.67 32.11 -27.31
CA GLY A 73 -7.09 32.35 -27.05
C GLY A 73 -8.00 31.14 -27.11
N LEU A 74 -7.46 29.93 -26.80
CA LEU A 74 -8.21 28.67 -26.79
C LEU A 74 -8.95 28.48 -25.45
N LEU A 75 -9.81 29.45 -25.12
CA LEU A 75 -10.51 29.60 -23.85
C LEU A 75 -11.72 28.68 -23.76
N HIS A 76 -12.23 28.45 -22.56
CA HIS A 76 -13.34 27.53 -22.26
C HIS A 76 -14.63 27.87 -23.04
N ASN A 77 -14.83 29.10 -23.37
CA ASN A 77 -16.01 29.60 -24.09
C ASN A 77 -15.79 29.71 -25.61
N ARG A 78 -14.63 29.25 -26.10
CA ARG A 78 -14.29 29.24 -27.53
C ARG A 78 -14.52 27.86 -28.11
N ARG A 79 -14.45 27.75 -29.45
CA ARG A 79 -14.55 26.47 -30.18
C ARG A 79 -13.36 25.56 -29.86
N TYR A 80 -13.61 24.27 -29.89
CA TYR A 80 -12.53 23.28 -29.82
C TYR A 80 -11.60 23.37 -31.06
N VAL A 81 -10.33 23.02 -30.84
CA VAL A 81 -9.34 22.93 -31.90
C VAL A 81 -8.69 21.52 -31.86
N LYS A 82 -8.18 21.06 -32.99
CA LYS A 82 -7.46 19.79 -33.05
C LYS A 82 -6.25 19.78 -32.11
N CYS A 83 -6.09 18.71 -31.33
CA CYS A 83 -4.92 18.54 -30.45
C CYS A 83 -3.60 18.61 -31.21
N ALA A 84 -3.56 18.11 -32.45
CA ALA A 84 -2.41 18.19 -33.32
C ALA A 84 -1.93 19.64 -33.58
N LYS A 85 -2.84 20.62 -33.62
CA LYS A 85 -2.49 22.03 -33.74
C LYS A 85 -1.79 22.53 -32.48
N VAL A 86 -2.39 22.25 -31.31
CA VAL A 86 -1.81 22.66 -30.02
C VAL A 86 -0.43 22.02 -29.81
N VAL A 87 -0.29 20.72 -30.07
CA VAL A 87 0.99 20.00 -29.95
C VAL A 87 2.04 20.59 -30.89
N GLY A 88 1.70 20.78 -32.18
CA GLY A 88 2.64 21.29 -33.15
C GLY A 88 3.13 22.72 -32.86
N GLU A 89 2.23 23.62 -32.47
CA GLU A 89 2.59 25.00 -32.14
C GLU A 89 3.36 25.10 -30.80
N THR A 90 2.99 24.28 -29.80
CA THR A 90 3.74 24.22 -28.51
C THR A 90 5.16 23.69 -28.76
N MET A 91 5.29 22.65 -29.59
CA MET A 91 6.58 22.07 -29.93
C MET A 91 7.47 23.08 -30.64
N GLY A 92 6.91 23.78 -31.64
CA GLY A 92 7.67 24.73 -32.45
C GLY A 92 8.10 25.99 -31.71
N LYS A 93 7.26 26.48 -30.76
CA LYS A 93 7.52 27.74 -30.07
C LYS A 93 8.22 27.60 -28.71
N TYR A 94 7.90 26.55 -27.94
CA TYR A 94 8.25 26.50 -26.53
C TYR A 94 8.97 25.23 -26.09
N HIS A 95 8.73 24.08 -26.74
CA HIS A 95 9.17 22.79 -26.20
C HIS A 95 9.81 21.89 -27.27
N PRO A 96 11.15 21.92 -27.46
CA PRO A 96 11.86 21.22 -28.54
C PRO A 96 12.02 19.71 -28.24
N HIS A 97 10.92 18.99 -27.97
CA HIS A 97 10.91 17.55 -27.70
C HIS A 97 9.83 16.87 -28.53
N GLY A 98 9.79 15.53 -28.50
CA GLY A 98 8.87 14.74 -29.33
C GLY A 98 7.39 15.07 -29.10
N ASP A 99 6.62 15.06 -30.19
CA ASP A 99 5.18 15.32 -30.24
C ASP A 99 4.36 14.36 -29.39
N THR A 100 4.77 13.09 -29.32
CA THR A 100 4.12 12.06 -28.50
C THR A 100 4.13 12.44 -27.03
N ALA A 101 5.26 12.89 -26.49
CA ALA A 101 5.37 13.30 -25.08
C ALA A 101 4.49 14.52 -24.76
N LEU A 102 4.40 15.47 -25.70
CA LEU A 102 3.51 16.63 -25.58
C LEU A 102 2.05 16.21 -25.62
N TYR A 103 1.68 15.31 -26.54
CA TYR A 103 0.32 14.80 -26.65
C TYR A 103 -0.09 14.03 -25.40
N ASP A 104 0.76 13.15 -24.89
CA ASP A 104 0.51 12.39 -23.66
C ASP A 104 0.30 13.31 -22.45
N ALA A 105 1.10 14.38 -22.35
CA ALA A 105 0.93 15.38 -21.28
C ALA A 105 -0.41 16.12 -21.42
N LEU A 106 -0.79 16.52 -22.64
CA LEU A 106 -2.07 17.19 -22.93
C LEU A 106 -3.25 16.27 -22.62
N VAL A 107 -3.19 15.00 -23.07
CA VAL A 107 -4.20 13.97 -22.80
C VAL A 107 -4.41 13.78 -21.32
N ARG A 108 -3.33 13.64 -20.56
CA ARG A 108 -3.39 13.45 -19.10
C ARG A 108 -4.09 14.62 -18.39
N MET A 109 -3.91 15.86 -18.89
CA MET A 109 -4.60 17.03 -18.34
C MET A 109 -6.10 17.06 -18.66
N ALA A 110 -6.58 16.26 -19.63
CA ALA A 110 -8.00 16.14 -19.99
C ALA A 110 -8.70 14.94 -19.34
N GLN A 111 -7.95 13.97 -18.79
CA GLN A 111 -8.52 12.75 -18.23
C GLN A 111 -9.09 12.97 -16.84
N THR A 112 -10.39 12.73 -16.67
CA THR A 112 -11.11 12.89 -15.40
C THR A 112 -10.74 11.85 -14.35
N PHE A 113 -10.12 10.74 -14.75
CA PHE A 113 -9.60 9.69 -13.86
C PHE A 113 -8.11 9.87 -13.52
N SER A 114 -7.41 10.79 -14.21
CA SER A 114 -5.99 11.10 -13.93
C SER A 114 -5.83 12.36 -13.10
N LEU A 115 -6.58 13.43 -13.39
CA LEU A 115 -6.59 14.67 -12.63
C LEU A 115 -7.89 14.83 -11.84
N ARG A 116 -7.76 15.26 -10.58
CA ARG A 116 -8.92 15.53 -9.74
C ARG A 116 -9.75 16.71 -10.28
N TYR A 117 -9.07 17.71 -10.85
CA TYR A 117 -9.64 18.87 -11.53
C TYR A 117 -8.96 19.05 -12.88
N PRO A 118 -9.56 18.56 -13.98
CA PRO A 118 -8.98 18.64 -15.31
C PRO A 118 -8.68 20.07 -15.75
N LEU A 119 -7.55 20.27 -16.42
CA LEU A 119 -7.10 21.57 -16.92
C LEU A 119 -7.40 21.77 -18.42
N VAL A 120 -7.61 20.68 -19.12
CA VAL A 120 -7.97 20.66 -20.55
C VAL A 120 -9.35 20.06 -20.69
N ASP A 121 -10.20 20.73 -21.46
CA ASP A 121 -11.51 20.22 -21.88
C ASP A 121 -11.33 19.54 -23.23
N GLY A 122 -11.48 18.22 -23.26
CA GLY A 122 -11.23 17.37 -24.41
C GLY A 122 -12.52 16.87 -25.05
N GLN A 123 -12.53 16.82 -26.40
CA GLN A 123 -13.60 16.22 -27.20
C GLN A 123 -13.04 15.09 -28.06
N GLY A 124 -13.60 13.90 -27.89
CA GLY A 124 -13.16 12.66 -28.55
C GLY A 124 -12.70 11.59 -27.55
N ASN A 125 -11.92 10.63 -28.02
CA ASN A 125 -11.39 9.56 -27.17
C ASN A 125 -10.03 9.96 -26.58
N PHE A 126 -9.99 10.26 -25.29
CA PHE A 126 -8.78 10.55 -24.50
C PHE A 126 -8.30 9.38 -23.64
N GLY A 127 -8.69 8.15 -24.00
CA GLY A 127 -8.34 6.95 -23.24
C GLY A 127 -9.39 6.62 -22.18
N SER A 128 -9.19 5.50 -21.49
CA SER A 128 -10.10 5.02 -20.44
C SER A 128 -9.34 4.48 -19.22
N VAL A 129 -10.08 4.16 -18.16
CA VAL A 129 -9.56 3.48 -16.96
C VAL A 129 -9.11 2.04 -17.27
N ASP A 130 -9.51 1.50 -18.44
CA ASP A 130 -9.10 0.19 -18.95
C ASP A 130 -7.71 0.17 -19.59
N ASP A 131 -6.96 1.27 -19.47
CA ASP A 131 -5.65 1.43 -20.10
C ASP A 131 -5.72 1.50 -21.65
N ASP A 132 -6.90 1.82 -22.19
CA ASP A 132 -7.03 2.07 -23.61
C ASP A 132 -6.29 3.35 -24.00
N PRO A 133 -5.51 3.32 -25.09
CA PRO A 133 -4.80 4.50 -25.53
C PRO A 133 -5.75 5.57 -26.07
N PRO A 134 -5.38 6.85 -25.99
CA PRO A 134 -6.14 7.91 -26.63
C PRO A 134 -6.11 7.75 -28.15
N ALA A 135 -7.13 8.27 -28.83
CA ALA A 135 -7.11 8.36 -30.28
C ALA A 135 -5.97 9.28 -30.75
N ALA A 136 -5.47 9.08 -31.96
CA ALA A 136 -4.40 9.94 -32.51
C ALA A 136 -4.81 11.42 -32.48
N MET A 137 -3.87 12.31 -32.21
CA MET A 137 -4.06 13.77 -31.99
C MET A 137 -4.78 14.51 -33.13
N ARG A 138 -4.80 13.92 -34.35
CA ARG A 138 -5.55 14.45 -35.50
C ARG A 138 -7.07 14.26 -35.37
N TYR A 139 -7.52 13.34 -34.52
CA TYR A 139 -8.95 13.08 -34.29
C TYR A 139 -9.49 13.80 -33.06
N THR A 140 -8.69 13.93 -32.02
CA THR A 140 -9.08 14.58 -30.76
C THR A 140 -9.04 16.09 -30.88
N GLU A 141 -9.90 16.76 -30.13
CA GLU A 141 -9.99 18.23 -30.03
C GLU A 141 -9.90 18.67 -28.58
N CYS A 142 -9.40 19.88 -28.33
CA CYS A 142 -9.23 20.40 -26.98
C CYS A 142 -9.39 21.93 -26.91
N ARG A 143 -9.63 22.40 -25.71
CA ARG A 143 -9.60 23.81 -25.28
C ARG A 143 -9.26 23.86 -23.78
N LEU A 144 -9.01 25.04 -23.24
CA LEU A 144 -8.81 25.20 -21.81
C LEU A 144 -10.11 24.98 -21.03
N THR A 145 -10.00 24.46 -19.81
CA THR A 145 -11.07 24.56 -18.82
C THR A 145 -11.04 25.95 -18.17
N ARG A 146 -12.13 26.34 -17.52
CA ARG A 146 -12.19 27.62 -16.78
C ARG A 146 -11.14 27.67 -15.67
N MET A 147 -10.86 26.56 -14.98
CA MET A 147 -9.81 26.49 -13.95
C MET A 147 -8.42 26.76 -14.55
N ALA A 148 -8.12 26.23 -15.74
CA ALA A 148 -6.86 26.48 -16.40
C ALA A 148 -6.69 27.95 -16.83
N GLU A 149 -7.76 28.65 -17.12
CA GLU A 149 -7.72 30.09 -17.33
C GLU A 149 -7.36 30.84 -16.04
N ASP A 150 -7.88 30.41 -14.89
CA ASP A 150 -7.54 31.01 -13.59
C ASP A 150 -6.07 30.72 -13.18
N LEU A 151 -5.44 29.66 -13.73
CA LEU A 151 -3.99 29.47 -13.58
C LEU A 151 -3.17 30.51 -14.35
N ASN A 152 -3.68 31.01 -15.49
CA ASN A 152 -3.05 32.03 -16.35
C ASN A 152 -3.57 33.46 -16.07
N ALA A 153 -4.51 33.59 -15.14
CA ALA A 153 -5.15 34.87 -14.91
C ALA A 153 -4.14 35.96 -14.52
N ASP A 154 -4.28 37.13 -15.15
CA ASP A 154 -3.44 38.33 -14.93
C ASP A 154 -1.98 38.17 -15.42
N ILE A 155 -1.63 37.17 -16.28
CA ILE A 155 -0.28 36.98 -16.80
C ILE A 155 0.19 38.15 -17.66
N ASP A 156 -0.75 38.91 -18.24
CA ASP A 156 -0.54 40.12 -19.06
C ASP A 156 -0.24 41.38 -18.23
N LYS A 157 -0.21 41.25 -16.88
CA LYS A 157 -0.08 42.39 -15.93
C LYS A 157 1.25 42.35 -15.18
N ASP A 158 2.31 41.88 -15.82
CA ASP A 158 3.67 41.80 -15.27
C ASP A 158 3.73 41.09 -13.89
N THR A 159 2.92 40.05 -13.73
CA THR A 159 2.76 39.32 -12.46
C THR A 159 3.84 38.28 -12.22
N VAL A 160 4.48 37.77 -13.29
CA VAL A 160 5.52 36.74 -13.28
C VAL A 160 6.64 37.10 -14.23
N ASP A 161 7.82 36.50 -14.02
CA ASP A 161 8.97 36.71 -14.88
C ASP A 161 8.87 35.84 -16.12
N PHE A 162 9.40 36.36 -17.22
CA PHE A 162 9.49 35.68 -18.50
C PHE A 162 10.96 35.42 -18.83
N GLU A 163 11.23 34.30 -19.47
CA GLU A 163 12.54 33.91 -19.98
C GLU A 163 12.48 33.61 -21.48
N PRO A 164 13.58 33.76 -22.21
CA PRO A 164 13.64 33.36 -23.62
C PRO A 164 13.35 31.89 -23.82
N THR A 165 12.79 31.52 -24.96
CA THR A 165 12.63 30.13 -25.40
C THR A 165 13.99 29.58 -25.85
N TYR A 166 14.05 28.27 -26.13
CA TYR A 166 15.25 27.55 -26.52
C TYR A 166 15.98 28.12 -27.76
N ASP A 167 15.28 28.87 -28.59
CA ASP A 167 15.76 29.49 -29.83
C ASP A 167 15.78 31.03 -29.75
N ASP A 168 15.55 31.60 -28.57
CA ASP A 168 15.46 33.05 -28.28
C ASP A 168 14.41 33.79 -29.13
N SER A 169 13.52 33.07 -29.83
CA SER A 169 12.53 33.69 -30.73
C SER A 169 11.27 34.19 -30.02
N ASN A 170 10.96 33.63 -28.86
CA ASN A 170 9.77 33.97 -28.08
C ASN A 170 10.13 34.08 -26.59
N LEU A 171 9.16 34.54 -25.80
CA LEU A 171 9.23 34.55 -24.35
C LEU A 171 8.25 33.55 -23.77
N GLN A 172 8.64 32.86 -22.69
CA GLN A 172 7.80 31.94 -21.93
C GLN A 172 7.79 32.34 -20.45
N PRO A 173 6.70 32.11 -19.73
CA PRO A 173 6.65 32.40 -18.29
C PRO A 173 7.48 31.36 -17.52
N THR A 174 8.25 31.79 -16.52
CA THR A 174 8.98 30.92 -15.63
C THR A 174 8.05 30.14 -14.70
N VAL A 175 6.90 30.74 -14.36
CA VAL A 175 5.83 30.20 -13.51
C VAL A 175 4.50 30.84 -13.90
N LEU A 176 3.37 30.16 -13.70
CA LEU A 176 2.05 30.80 -13.91
C LEU A 176 1.59 31.57 -12.66
N PRO A 177 0.85 32.67 -12.83
CA PRO A 177 0.35 33.51 -11.72
C PRO A 177 -0.83 32.88 -10.97
N THR A 178 -0.93 31.59 -10.91
CA THR A 178 -2.07 30.77 -10.48
C THR A 178 -2.85 31.32 -9.27
N ARG A 179 -4.18 31.32 -9.38
CA ARG A 179 -5.09 31.59 -8.25
C ARG A 179 -5.46 30.35 -7.46
N VAL A 180 -5.17 29.16 -8.01
CA VAL A 180 -5.51 27.85 -7.46
C VAL A 180 -4.26 27.18 -6.92
N PRO A 181 -4.26 26.57 -5.72
CA PRO A 181 -3.12 25.81 -5.17
C PRO A 181 -2.95 24.46 -5.88
N ASN A 182 -2.65 24.52 -7.18
CA ASN A 182 -2.70 23.40 -8.10
C ASN A 182 -1.76 22.25 -7.72
N LEU A 183 -0.60 22.52 -7.10
CA LEU A 183 0.31 21.47 -6.63
C LEU A 183 -0.38 20.45 -5.72
N LEU A 184 -1.17 20.92 -4.78
CA LEU A 184 -1.87 20.06 -3.82
C LEU A 184 -3.20 19.55 -4.35
N VAL A 185 -3.91 20.38 -5.12
CA VAL A 185 -5.26 20.07 -5.62
C VAL A 185 -5.22 18.96 -6.68
N ASN A 186 -4.30 19.04 -7.64
CA ASN A 186 -4.15 18.04 -8.69
C ASN A 186 -3.00 17.05 -8.44
N GLY A 187 -2.09 17.38 -7.51
CA GLY A 187 -0.91 16.57 -7.26
C GLY A 187 0.09 16.55 -8.41
N SER A 188 1.13 15.78 -8.28
CA SER A 188 2.13 15.53 -9.34
C SER A 188 2.90 14.27 -9.06
N ASN A 189 3.21 13.48 -10.10
CA ASN A 189 4.15 12.37 -10.00
C ASN A 189 5.30 12.57 -11.01
N GLY A 190 6.51 12.16 -10.64
CA GLY A 190 7.65 12.27 -11.54
C GLY A 190 8.87 11.56 -11.01
N ILE A 191 9.64 11.00 -11.93
CA ILE A 191 10.89 10.31 -11.63
C ILE A 191 12.03 11.13 -12.22
N ALA A 192 12.92 11.61 -11.38
CA ALA A 192 14.14 12.32 -11.75
C ALA A 192 15.38 11.46 -11.46
N VAL A 193 16.56 12.03 -11.69
CA VAL A 193 17.82 11.35 -11.37
C VAL A 193 18.04 11.37 -9.86
N GLY A 194 18.06 10.21 -9.22
CA GLY A 194 18.30 10.06 -7.79
C GLY A 194 17.15 10.47 -6.86
N MET A 195 16.01 10.95 -7.40
CA MET A 195 14.86 11.35 -6.60
C MET A 195 13.55 11.20 -7.38
N ALA A 196 12.44 11.10 -6.66
CA ALA A 196 11.11 11.01 -7.23
C ALA A 196 10.13 11.88 -6.43
N THR A 197 9.11 12.38 -7.09
CA THR A 197 7.96 13.05 -6.48
C THR A 197 6.70 12.24 -6.71
N ASN A 198 5.85 12.16 -5.69
CA ASN A 198 4.55 11.52 -5.78
C ASN A 198 3.58 12.22 -4.84
N ILE A 199 3.06 13.36 -5.29
CA ILE A 199 2.14 14.20 -4.54
C ILE A 199 0.72 13.81 -4.93
N PRO A 200 -0.10 13.29 -4.01
CA PRO A 200 -1.48 12.94 -4.32
C PRO A 200 -2.35 14.18 -4.48
N PRO A 201 -3.45 14.10 -5.25
CA PRO A 201 -4.44 15.14 -5.32
C PRO A 201 -5.23 15.28 -4.01
N HIS A 202 -5.79 16.49 -3.78
CA HIS A 202 -6.59 16.81 -2.59
C HIS A 202 -7.88 17.52 -2.99
N ASN A 203 -8.84 17.51 -2.08
CA ASN A 203 -10.07 18.27 -2.26
C ASN A 203 -9.79 19.78 -2.23
N LEU A 204 -10.29 20.49 -3.23
CA LEU A 204 -10.06 21.94 -3.40
C LEU A 204 -10.60 22.75 -2.22
N THR A 205 -11.81 22.44 -1.75
CA THR A 205 -12.43 23.13 -0.63
C THR A 205 -11.57 23.02 0.63
N GLU A 206 -11.07 21.82 0.93
CA GLU A 206 -10.22 21.56 2.10
C GLU A 206 -8.89 22.32 2.02
N ILE A 207 -8.23 22.32 0.87
CA ILE A 207 -6.95 23.02 0.68
C ILE A 207 -7.13 24.53 0.71
N VAL A 208 -8.22 25.05 0.11
CA VAL A 208 -8.51 26.50 0.14
C VAL A 208 -8.81 26.95 1.57
N ASP A 209 -9.62 26.22 2.33
CA ASP A 209 -9.92 26.57 3.73
C ASP A 209 -8.65 26.56 4.62
N ALA A 210 -7.77 25.58 4.42
CA ALA A 210 -6.47 25.53 5.07
C ALA A 210 -5.58 26.73 4.66
N THR A 211 -5.58 27.08 3.37
CA THR A 211 -4.81 28.21 2.86
C THR A 211 -5.33 29.53 3.44
N ILE A 212 -6.64 29.75 3.47
CA ILE A 212 -7.27 30.94 4.08
C ILE A 212 -6.89 31.04 5.57
N THR A 213 -6.91 29.92 6.28
CA THR A 213 -6.52 29.88 7.69
C THR A 213 -5.07 30.31 7.89
N LEU A 214 -4.13 29.82 7.05
CA LEU A 214 -2.72 30.22 7.10
C LEU A 214 -2.48 31.67 6.65
N VAL A 215 -3.24 32.20 5.67
CA VAL A 215 -3.17 33.62 5.28
C VAL A 215 -3.56 34.53 6.45
N ASN A 216 -4.60 34.15 7.19
CA ASN A 216 -5.08 34.92 8.34
C ASN A 216 -4.17 34.79 9.57
N ASN A 217 -3.60 33.62 9.80
CA ASN A 217 -2.68 33.32 10.91
C ASN A 217 -1.51 32.45 10.46
N PRO A 218 -0.35 33.05 10.11
CA PRO A 218 0.83 32.30 9.66
C PRO A 218 1.43 31.37 10.71
N ALA A 219 1.09 31.50 11.99
CA ALA A 219 1.55 30.66 13.06
C ALA A 219 0.68 29.42 13.32
N THR A 220 -0.32 29.18 12.46
CA THR A 220 -1.22 28.02 12.58
C THR A 220 -0.45 26.70 12.58
N SER A 221 -0.74 25.85 13.55
CA SER A 221 -0.11 24.55 13.72
C SER A 221 -0.68 23.46 12.79
N LEU A 222 0.09 22.39 12.54
CA LEU A 222 -0.38 21.28 11.70
C LEU A 222 -1.70 20.66 12.22
N PRO A 223 -1.91 20.41 13.52
CA PRO A 223 -3.18 19.89 14.00
C PRO A 223 -4.39 20.79 13.73
N GLU A 224 -4.19 22.09 13.61
CA GLU A 224 -5.27 23.01 13.24
C GLU A 224 -5.60 22.94 11.75
N ILE A 225 -4.59 22.81 10.89
CA ILE A 225 -4.77 22.62 9.44
C ILE A 225 -5.46 21.27 9.15
N LEU A 226 -5.14 20.23 9.90
CA LEU A 226 -5.76 18.91 9.77
C LEU A 226 -7.26 18.87 10.11
N LYS A 227 -7.81 19.91 10.72
CA LYS A 227 -9.26 20.04 10.88
C LYS A 227 -9.96 20.28 9.53
N PHE A 228 -9.27 20.93 8.59
CA PHE A 228 -9.76 21.19 7.24
C PHE A 228 -9.30 20.12 6.25
N VAL A 229 -8.00 19.85 6.18
CA VAL A 229 -7.42 18.86 5.25
C VAL A 229 -7.43 17.49 5.89
N LYS A 230 -8.39 16.66 5.51
CA LYS A 230 -8.54 15.29 6.05
C LYS A 230 -7.51 14.32 5.47
N GLY A 231 -7.11 14.50 4.21
CA GLY A 231 -6.19 13.64 3.49
C GLY A 231 -6.30 13.79 1.98
N PRO A 232 -5.60 12.96 1.20
CA PRO A 232 -5.73 12.90 -0.26
C PRO A 232 -7.16 12.66 -0.72
N ASP A 233 -7.52 13.17 -1.91
CA ASP A 233 -8.83 13.00 -2.53
C ASP A 233 -8.65 12.64 -4.01
N PHE A 234 -8.76 11.35 -4.32
CA PHE A 234 -8.46 10.83 -5.65
C PHE A 234 -9.63 10.99 -6.63
N PRO A 235 -9.35 11.20 -7.93
CA PRO A 235 -10.39 11.30 -8.96
C PRO A 235 -11.19 10.01 -9.12
N THR A 236 -10.60 8.84 -8.88
CA THR A 236 -11.24 7.52 -8.92
C THR A 236 -11.91 7.13 -7.61
N ALA A 237 -12.03 8.05 -6.66
CA ALA A 237 -12.57 7.82 -5.32
C ALA A 237 -11.81 6.73 -4.53
N GLY A 238 -12.45 5.63 -4.16
CA GLY A 238 -11.85 4.57 -3.36
C GLY A 238 -11.77 4.88 -1.88
N ILE A 239 -11.15 3.98 -1.13
CA ILE A 239 -11.03 4.07 0.33
C ILE A 239 -9.55 4.15 0.71
N ILE A 240 -9.18 5.11 1.54
CA ILE A 240 -7.88 5.15 2.20
C ILE A 240 -8.02 4.47 3.56
N HIS A 241 -7.18 3.48 3.82
CA HIS A 241 -7.17 2.72 5.05
C HIS A 241 -5.98 3.12 5.93
N GLY A 242 -6.27 3.71 7.08
CA GLY A 242 -5.28 4.25 8.02
C GLY A 242 -4.89 5.71 7.75
N LYS A 243 -4.72 6.49 8.82
CA LYS A 243 -4.35 7.92 8.80
C LYS A 243 -2.89 8.18 9.14
N SER A 244 -2.20 7.21 9.76
CA SER A 244 -0.84 7.36 10.29
C SER A 244 0.16 7.80 9.21
N GLY A 245 0.16 7.14 8.06
CA GLY A 245 1.05 7.48 6.95
C GLY A 245 0.74 8.84 6.30
N ILE A 246 -0.52 9.29 6.29
CA ILE A 246 -0.89 10.63 5.83
C ILE A 246 -0.33 11.70 6.77
N LEU A 247 -0.51 11.50 8.09
CA LEU A 247 0.01 12.43 9.11
C LEU A 247 1.53 12.54 9.06
N GLU A 248 2.21 11.42 8.88
CA GLU A 248 3.66 11.39 8.72
C GLU A 248 4.09 12.17 7.47
N ALA A 249 3.43 11.96 6.32
CA ALA A 249 3.72 12.67 5.10
C ALA A 249 3.48 14.18 5.21
N TYR A 250 2.40 14.60 5.86
CA TYR A 250 2.12 16.02 6.05
C TYR A 250 3.11 16.71 6.99
N LYS A 251 3.70 15.96 7.91
CA LYS A 251 4.74 16.46 8.84
C LYS A 251 6.14 16.49 8.19
N THR A 252 6.53 15.41 7.54
CA THR A 252 7.92 15.19 7.08
C THR A 252 8.13 15.38 5.59
N GLY A 253 7.08 15.28 4.78
CA GLY A 253 7.13 15.21 3.32
C GLY A 253 7.07 13.79 2.79
N ARG A 254 7.21 12.75 3.63
CA ARG A 254 7.15 11.34 3.24
C ARG A 254 6.22 10.54 4.14
N GLY A 255 5.45 9.66 3.53
CA GLY A 255 4.59 8.72 4.25
C GLY A 255 4.01 7.67 3.30
N ARG A 256 3.44 6.62 3.86
CA ARG A 256 2.83 5.54 3.11
C ARG A 256 1.48 5.18 3.70
N PHE A 257 0.47 5.04 2.86
CA PHE A 257 -0.86 4.59 3.27
C PHE A 257 -1.42 3.58 2.26
N MET A 258 -2.45 2.86 2.66
CA MET A 258 -3.11 1.87 1.82
C MET A 258 -4.34 2.45 1.15
N MET A 259 -4.51 2.19 -0.14
CA MET A 259 -5.74 2.46 -0.89
C MET A 259 -6.46 1.15 -1.15
N ARG A 260 -7.77 1.13 -1.00
CA ARG A 260 -8.64 -0.01 -1.27
C ARG A 260 -9.72 0.35 -2.27
N ALA A 261 -10.09 -0.64 -3.08
CA ALA A 261 -11.28 -0.61 -3.89
C ALA A 261 -12.53 -0.57 -2.99
N LYS A 262 -13.57 0.12 -3.44
CA LYS A 262 -14.88 0.06 -2.79
C LYS A 262 -15.65 -1.12 -3.34
N ALA A 263 -15.96 -2.06 -2.47
CA ALA A 263 -16.66 -3.28 -2.80
C ALA A 263 -17.89 -3.46 -1.90
N ALA A 264 -18.96 -3.99 -2.45
CA ALA A 264 -20.18 -4.34 -1.74
C ALA A 264 -20.55 -5.80 -2.06
N ILE A 265 -21.22 -6.47 -1.13
CA ILE A 265 -21.73 -7.82 -1.34
C ILE A 265 -23.21 -7.70 -1.68
N GLU A 266 -23.60 -8.25 -2.83
CA GLU A 266 -24.99 -8.28 -3.30
C GLU A 266 -25.46 -9.72 -3.47
N THR A 267 -26.67 -10.03 -3.00
CA THR A 267 -27.34 -11.31 -3.23
C THR A 267 -28.19 -11.21 -4.50
N PHE A 268 -27.85 -11.92 -5.56
CA PHE A 268 -28.56 -11.84 -6.85
C PHE A 268 -29.49 -13.03 -7.13
N SER A 269 -29.38 -14.13 -6.36
CA SER A 269 -30.26 -15.30 -6.44
C SER A 269 -30.34 -15.99 -5.08
N LYS A 270 -31.35 -16.86 -4.87
CA LYS A 270 -31.42 -17.75 -3.70
C LYS A 270 -30.09 -18.52 -3.60
N ASP A 271 -29.34 -18.31 -2.52
CA ASP A 271 -28.05 -18.94 -2.20
C ASP A 271 -26.87 -18.59 -3.14
N ARG A 272 -26.92 -17.45 -3.83
CA ARG A 272 -25.77 -16.93 -4.61
C ARG A 272 -25.52 -15.46 -4.31
N GLU A 273 -24.28 -15.16 -4.00
CA GLU A 273 -23.78 -13.82 -3.71
C GLU A 273 -22.72 -13.42 -4.73
N ALA A 274 -22.59 -12.12 -4.92
CA ALA A 274 -21.55 -11.53 -5.76
C ALA A 274 -20.86 -10.37 -5.02
N ILE A 275 -19.59 -10.20 -5.27
CA ILE A 275 -18.83 -9.02 -4.85
C ILE A 275 -18.89 -8.02 -6.00
N ILE A 276 -19.43 -6.84 -5.72
CA ILE A 276 -19.56 -5.74 -6.68
C ILE A 276 -18.52 -4.68 -6.35
N VAL A 277 -17.61 -4.42 -7.29
CA VAL A 277 -16.59 -3.37 -7.15
C VAL A 277 -17.02 -2.16 -7.94
N THR A 278 -17.22 -1.02 -7.27
CA THR A 278 -17.69 0.24 -7.87
C THR A 278 -16.60 1.28 -8.01
N GLU A 279 -15.53 1.18 -7.23
CA GLU A 279 -14.39 2.11 -7.26
C GLU A 279 -13.10 1.31 -7.10
N ILE A 280 -12.04 1.70 -7.83
CA ILE A 280 -10.72 1.06 -7.77
C ILE A 280 -9.66 2.05 -7.30
N PRO A 281 -8.52 1.60 -6.74
CA PRO A 281 -7.43 2.46 -6.32
C PRO A 281 -6.91 3.33 -7.47
N TYR A 282 -6.45 4.54 -7.13
CA TYR A 282 -5.91 5.49 -8.10
C TYR A 282 -4.73 4.92 -8.88
N GLN A 283 -4.71 5.16 -10.19
CA GLN A 283 -3.71 4.67 -11.15
C GLN A 283 -3.71 3.13 -11.37
N VAL A 284 -4.72 2.43 -10.91
CA VAL A 284 -4.91 1.01 -11.23
C VAL A 284 -5.72 0.88 -12.51
N SER A 285 -5.27 0.02 -13.44
CA SER A 285 -6.02 -0.33 -14.65
C SER A 285 -7.09 -1.37 -14.32
N LYS A 286 -8.35 -1.08 -14.66
CA LYS A 286 -9.49 -1.99 -14.46
C LYS A 286 -9.28 -3.30 -15.22
N LYS A 287 -8.86 -3.22 -16.46
CA LYS A 287 -8.59 -4.40 -17.31
C LYS A 287 -7.54 -5.31 -16.72
N ARG A 288 -6.37 -4.77 -16.32
CA ARG A 288 -5.30 -5.57 -15.72
C ARG A 288 -5.73 -6.18 -14.38
N LEU A 289 -6.56 -5.46 -13.63
CA LEU A 289 -7.12 -5.96 -12.37
C LEU A 289 -8.02 -7.18 -12.63
N ILE A 290 -8.93 -7.11 -13.60
CA ILE A 290 -9.80 -8.22 -13.98
C ILE A 290 -8.99 -9.41 -14.52
N GLU A 291 -8.00 -9.17 -15.38
CA GLU A 291 -7.09 -10.20 -15.89
C GLU A 291 -6.34 -10.92 -14.76
N ARG A 292 -5.87 -10.15 -13.75
CA ARG A 292 -5.19 -10.73 -12.58
C ARG A 292 -6.14 -11.57 -11.73
N MET A 293 -7.37 -11.13 -11.52
CA MET A 293 -8.40 -11.92 -10.83
C MET A 293 -8.66 -13.24 -11.57
N ALA A 294 -8.87 -13.18 -12.88
CA ALA A 294 -9.07 -14.37 -13.72
C ALA A 294 -7.89 -15.35 -13.66
N GLN A 295 -6.66 -14.83 -13.63
CA GLN A 295 -5.45 -15.65 -13.46
C GLN A 295 -5.46 -16.38 -12.12
N LEU A 296 -5.78 -15.72 -11.02
CA LEU A 296 -5.85 -16.33 -9.69
C LEU A 296 -6.90 -17.46 -9.60
N VAL A 297 -8.01 -17.31 -10.32
CA VAL A 297 -9.03 -18.36 -10.43
C VAL A 297 -8.52 -19.55 -11.26
N ASN A 298 -7.85 -19.29 -12.39
CA ASN A 298 -7.26 -20.33 -13.24
C ASN A 298 -6.14 -21.09 -12.53
N ASP A 299 -5.31 -20.39 -11.76
CA ASP A 299 -4.22 -20.96 -10.96
C ASP A 299 -4.73 -21.66 -9.69
N LYS A 300 -6.06 -21.64 -9.46
CA LYS A 300 -6.71 -22.20 -8.27
C LYS A 300 -6.19 -21.63 -6.94
N THR A 301 -5.70 -20.42 -6.97
CA THR A 301 -5.33 -19.68 -5.75
C THR A 301 -6.59 -19.21 -5.02
N ILE A 302 -7.64 -18.86 -5.78
CA ILE A 302 -8.99 -18.54 -5.29
C ILE A 302 -9.97 -19.45 -6.02
N ASP A 303 -10.50 -20.47 -5.34
CA ASP A 303 -11.34 -21.51 -5.97
C ASP A 303 -12.83 -21.16 -6.00
N ASP A 304 -13.28 -20.18 -5.19
CA ASP A 304 -14.71 -19.98 -4.91
C ASP A 304 -15.38 -18.90 -5.77
N ILE A 305 -14.67 -18.39 -6.78
CA ILE A 305 -15.23 -17.51 -7.80
C ILE A 305 -15.81 -18.36 -8.94
N SER A 306 -17.03 -18.03 -9.37
CA SER A 306 -17.77 -18.67 -10.45
C SER A 306 -17.57 -17.97 -11.77
N ASP A 307 -17.69 -16.63 -11.78
CA ASP A 307 -17.58 -15.79 -12.99
C ASP A 307 -17.12 -14.38 -12.63
N ILE A 308 -16.48 -13.69 -13.57
CA ILE A 308 -16.05 -12.30 -13.41
C ILE A 308 -16.49 -11.54 -14.66
N ARG A 309 -17.32 -10.50 -14.47
CA ARG A 309 -17.83 -9.67 -15.57
C ARG A 309 -17.58 -8.20 -15.32
N ASP A 310 -17.31 -7.47 -16.38
CA ASP A 310 -17.31 -6.02 -16.40
C ASP A 310 -18.67 -5.52 -16.92
N GLU A 311 -19.43 -4.90 -16.04
CA GLU A 311 -20.73 -4.30 -16.32
C GLU A 311 -20.66 -2.77 -16.26
N SER A 312 -19.46 -2.20 -16.37
CA SER A 312 -19.27 -0.74 -16.34
C SER A 312 -19.92 -0.08 -17.54
N ASP A 313 -20.63 1.01 -17.29
CA ASP A 313 -21.32 1.79 -18.30
C ASP A 313 -21.12 3.30 -18.10
N ARG A 314 -22.01 4.13 -18.65
CA ARG A 314 -21.96 5.60 -18.52
C ARG A 314 -22.30 6.09 -17.12
N ASP A 315 -23.01 5.28 -16.34
CA ASP A 315 -23.45 5.62 -14.98
C ASP A 315 -22.35 5.33 -13.94
N GLY A 316 -21.38 4.49 -14.31
CA GLY A 316 -20.23 4.22 -13.46
C GLY A 316 -19.52 2.91 -13.68
N MET A 317 -18.49 2.68 -12.88
CA MET A 317 -17.74 1.43 -12.85
C MET A 317 -18.51 0.37 -12.07
N ARG A 318 -18.61 -0.84 -12.65
CA ARG A 318 -19.22 -2.00 -12.01
C ARG A 318 -18.53 -3.29 -12.43
N ILE A 319 -17.68 -3.84 -11.59
CA ILE A 319 -17.08 -5.16 -11.77
C ILE A 319 -17.88 -6.14 -10.91
N VAL A 320 -18.45 -7.17 -11.52
CA VAL A 320 -19.25 -8.20 -10.85
C VAL A 320 -18.42 -9.48 -10.72
N ILE A 321 -18.21 -9.93 -9.49
CA ILE A 321 -17.48 -11.17 -9.18
C ILE A 321 -18.48 -12.13 -8.55
N GLU A 322 -19.02 -13.07 -9.34
CA GLU A 322 -19.97 -14.07 -8.89
C GLU A 322 -19.28 -15.17 -8.09
N LEU A 323 -19.86 -15.53 -6.96
CA LEU A 323 -19.34 -16.56 -6.09
C LEU A 323 -20.02 -17.91 -6.30
N LYS A 324 -19.32 -19.00 -5.98
CA LYS A 324 -19.90 -20.35 -5.95
C LYS A 324 -20.83 -20.47 -4.74
N ARG A 325 -21.77 -21.41 -4.82
CA ARG A 325 -22.70 -21.69 -3.70
C ARG A 325 -21.92 -22.11 -2.45
N GLY A 326 -22.26 -21.47 -1.33
CA GLY A 326 -21.64 -21.76 -0.04
C GLY A 326 -20.24 -21.15 0.16
N ALA A 327 -19.80 -20.30 -0.76
CA ALA A 327 -18.59 -19.53 -0.60
C ALA A 327 -18.83 -18.37 0.38
N GLU A 328 -17.85 -18.04 1.23
CA GLU A 328 -17.90 -16.93 2.16
C GLU A 328 -17.37 -15.64 1.50
N PRO A 329 -18.23 -14.62 1.21
CA PRO A 329 -17.82 -13.45 0.42
C PRO A 329 -16.69 -12.64 1.05
N GLN A 330 -16.68 -12.52 2.38
CA GLN A 330 -15.64 -11.76 3.08
C GLN A 330 -14.26 -12.40 2.96
N ILE A 331 -14.19 -13.72 2.99
CA ILE A 331 -12.92 -14.46 2.83
C ILE A 331 -12.36 -14.21 1.43
N ILE A 332 -13.22 -14.31 0.41
CA ILE A 332 -12.83 -14.08 -0.99
C ILE A 332 -12.42 -12.63 -1.20
N LEU A 333 -13.17 -11.66 -0.66
CA LEU A 333 -12.83 -10.24 -0.73
C LEU A 333 -11.45 -9.96 -0.12
N ASN A 334 -11.15 -10.54 1.04
CA ASN A 334 -9.84 -10.40 1.68
C ASN A 334 -8.71 -11.06 0.87
N GLN A 335 -8.97 -12.21 0.24
CA GLN A 335 -8.00 -12.83 -0.69
C GLN A 335 -7.77 -11.95 -1.92
N LEU A 336 -8.82 -11.32 -2.46
CA LEU A 336 -8.71 -10.36 -3.56
C LEU A 336 -7.89 -9.14 -3.16
N PHE A 337 -8.10 -8.57 -1.98
CA PHE A 337 -7.26 -7.48 -1.45
C PHE A 337 -5.79 -7.90 -1.29
N LYS A 338 -5.53 -9.13 -0.85
CA LYS A 338 -4.18 -9.63 -0.62
C LYS A 338 -3.40 -9.93 -1.92
N HIS A 339 -4.08 -10.41 -2.96
CA HIS A 339 -3.43 -10.96 -4.16
C HIS A 339 -3.61 -10.11 -5.42
N THR A 340 -4.39 -9.02 -5.35
CA THR A 340 -4.67 -8.14 -6.49
C THR A 340 -4.47 -6.67 -6.13
N GLN A 341 -4.50 -5.80 -7.14
CA GLN A 341 -4.48 -4.35 -6.98
C GLN A 341 -5.81 -3.74 -6.49
N MET A 342 -6.76 -4.55 -6.01
CA MET A 342 -7.90 -4.03 -5.24
C MET A 342 -7.44 -3.34 -3.94
N GLN A 343 -6.26 -3.69 -3.45
CA GLN A 343 -5.54 -2.97 -2.40
C GLN A 343 -4.14 -2.67 -2.89
N GLU A 344 -3.76 -1.39 -2.85
CA GLU A 344 -2.45 -0.91 -3.30
C GLU A 344 -1.89 0.11 -2.32
N SER A 345 -0.58 0.11 -2.14
CA SER A 345 0.06 1.08 -1.27
C SER A 345 0.46 2.33 -2.04
N PHE A 346 0.10 3.51 -1.52
CA PHE A 346 0.53 4.79 -2.06
C PHE A 346 1.67 5.36 -1.22
N SER A 347 2.83 5.55 -1.83
CA SER A 347 3.97 6.21 -1.19
C SER A 347 3.93 7.70 -1.54
N MET A 348 3.55 8.53 -0.57
CA MET A 348 3.47 9.97 -0.70
C MET A 348 4.86 10.58 -0.54
N ILE A 349 5.28 11.40 -1.50
CA ILE A 349 6.56 12.13 -1.50
C ILE A 349 6.29 13.55 -1.98
N LEU A 350 6.28 14.51 -1.05
CA LEU A 350 6.06 15.92 -1.36
C LEU A 350 7.41 16.59 -1.71
N LEU A 351 7.90 16.30 -2.89
CA LEU A 351 9.12 16.88 -3.45
C LEU A 351 8.75 17.81 -4.61
N ALA A 352 9.17 19.08 -4.54
CA ALA A 352 8.96 20.06 -5.60
C ALA A 352 10.17 20.99 -5.74
N VAL A 353 10.24 21.74 -6.84
CA VAL A 353 11.28 22.74 -7.08
C VAL A 353 10.92 24.03 -6.34
N VAL A 354 11.82 24.49 -5.49
CA VAL A 354 11.75 25.75 -4.74
C VAL A 354 13.00 26.56 -5.05
N HIS A 355 12.87 27.73 -5.66
CA HIS A 355 14.01 28.57 -6.06
C HIS A 355 15.12 27.77 -6.80
N ASN A 356 14.71 27.02 -7.82
CA ASN A 356 15.60 26.19 -8.64
C ASN A 356 16.33 25.08 -7.87
N GLN A 357 15.81 24.65 -6.71
CA GLN A 357 16.36 23.54 -5.94
C GLN A 357 15.25 22.55 -5.61
N PRO A 358 15.47 21.23 -5.76
CA PRO A 358 14.52 20.22 -5.30
C PRO A 358 14.48 20.22 -3.78
N LYS A 359 13.28 20.34 -3.22
CA LYS A 359 13.07 20.37 -1.77
C LYS A 359 11.90 19.47 -1.38
N GLU A 360 12.16 18.63 -0.40
CA GLU A 360 11.11 17.85 0.27
C GLU A 360 10.51 18.69 1.41
N MET A 361 9.19 18.71 1.52
CA MET A 361 8.50 19.62 2.43
C MET A 361 7.21 19.03 2.99
N GLY A 362 6.81 19.47 4.19
CA GLY A 362 5.50 19.15 4.76
C GLY A 362 4.38 19.98 4.14
N LEU A 363 3.13 19.63 4.49
CA LEU A 363 1.92 20.28 3.96
C LEU A 363 1.90 21.80 4.20
N ILE A 364 2.19 22.25 5.42
CA ILE A 364 2.20 23.69 5.75
C ILE A 364 3.20 24.45 4.89
N GLN A 365 4.40 23.89 4.68
CA GLN A 365 5.43 24.54 3.87
C GLN A 365 4.99 24.67 2.40
N ALA A 366 4.35 23.62 1.85
CA ALA A 366 3.83 23.66 0.49
C ALA A 366 2.75 24.75 0.33
N ILE A 367 1.81 24.85 1.29
CA ILE A 367 0.80 25.90 1.29
C ILE A 367 1.43 27.31 1.46
N GLN A 368 2.46 27.43 2.33
CA GLN A 368 3.14 28.70 2.54
C GLN A 368 3.83 29.20 1.26
N HIS A 369 4.50 28.36 0.52
CA HIS A 369 5.12 28.74 -0.76
C HIS A 369 4.08 29.20 -1.80
N PHE A 370 2.90 28.58 -1.81
CA PHE A 370 1.79 29.07 -2.63
C PHE A 370 1.31 30.46 -2.18
N ILE A 371 1.15 30.68 -0.86
CA ILE A 371 0.74 31.99 -0.30
C ILE A 371 1.77 33.04 -0.66
N ASP A 372 3.06 32.79 -0.48
CA ASP A 372 4.13 33.71 -0.80
C ASP A 372 4.12 34.09 -2.29
N HIS A 373 3.90 33.12 -3.16
CA HIS A 373 3.72 33.38 -4.59
C HIS A 373 2.47 34.25 -4.87
N ARG A 374 1.33 33.97 -4.22
CA ARG A 374 0.13 34.80 -4.38
C ARG A 374 0.33 36.23 -3.89
N VAL A 375 1.04 36.39 -2.78
CA VAL A 375 1.40 37.75 -2.28
C VAL A 375 2.21 38.52 -3.32
N ASP A 376 3.20 37.87 -3.94
CA ASP A 376 4.03 38.52 -4.97
C ASP A 376 3.21 38.84 -6.22
N VAL A 377 2.42 37.90 -6.74
CA VAL A 377 1.56 38.08 -7.91
C VAL A 377 0.56 39.24 -7.70
N VAL A 378 -0.13 39.28 -6.54
CA VAL A 378 -1.10 40.32 -6.24
C VAL A 378 -0.42 41.66 -6.08
N ARG A 379 0.76 41.72 -5.47
CA ARG A 379 1.56 42.94 -5.33
C ARG A 379 1.98 43.49 -6.69
N ARG A 380 2.56 42.66 -7.56
CA ARG A 380 2.98 43.06 -8.91
C ARG A 380 1.79 43.47 -9.76
N ARG A 381 0.69 42.73 -9.75
CA ARG A 381 -0.54 43.08 -10.44
C ARG A 381 -1.07 44.45 -9.98
N THR A 382 -1.12 44.68 -8.69
CA THR A 382 -1.63 45.93 -8.14
C THR A 382 -0.71 47.10 -8.49
N ALA A 383 0.61 46.90 -8.48
CA ALA A 383 1.57 47.91 -8.91
C ALA A 383 1.40 48.27 -10.41
N TYR A 384 1.21 47.25 -11.26
CA TYR A 384 0.95 47.43 -12.69
C TYR A 384 -0.35 48.22 -12.93
N LEU A 385 -1.42 47.82 -12.24
CA LEU A 385 -2.72 48.52 -12.35
C LEU A 385 -2.63 49.95 -11.82
N LEU A 386 -1.89 50.17 -10.74
CA LEU A 386 -1.63 51.51 -10.20
C LEU A 386 -0.90 52.39 -11.23
N GLN A 387 0.16 51.85 -11.86
CA GLN A 387 0.90 52.60 -12.87
C GLN A 387 0.00 52.93 -14.07
N LYS A 388 -0.77 51.97 -14.57
CA LYS A 388 -1.75 52.21 -15.65
C LYS A 388 -2.82 53.22 -15.26
N ALA A 389 -3.32 53.20 -14.03
CA ALA A 389 -4.29 54.15 -13.55
C ALA A 389 -3.69 55.57 -13.44
N LYS A 390 -2.44 55.70 -12.97
CA LYS A 390 -1.70 56.96 -12.95
C LYS A 390 -1.45 57.51 -14.34
N ASP A 391 -1.05 56.67 -15.28
CA ASP A 391 -0.87 57.03 -16.68
C ASP A 391 -2.20 57.51 -17.30
N ARG A 392 -3.31 56.85 -16.95
CA ARG A 392 -4.63 57.25 -17.42
C ARG A 392 -5.11 58.56 -16.76
N GLU A 393 -4.90 58.75 -15.47
CA GLU A 393 -5.17 60.01 -14.75
C GLU A 393 -4.43 61.14 -15.41
N HIS A 394 -3.14 60.95 -15.69
CA HIS A 394 -2.29 61.93 -16.34
C HIS A 394 -2.83 62.37 -17.71
N ILE A 395 -3.31 61.42 -18.53
CA ILE A 395 -3.95 61.74 -19.81
C ILE A 395 -5.28 62.48 -19.62
N LEU A 396 -6.13 62.05 -18.67
CA LEU A 396 -7.41 62.65 -18.40
C LEU A 396 -7.26 64.10 -17.86
N GLU A 397 -6.29 64.37 -16.98
CA GLU A 397 -5.94 65.72 -16.52
C GLU A 397 -5.51 66.58 -17.71
N GLY A 398 -4.76 66.05 -18.66
CA GLY A 398 -4.37 66.69 -19.90
C GLY A 398 -5.57 67.08 -20.77
N TYR A 399 -6.56 66.20 -20.89
CA TYR A 399 -7.80 66.50 -21.64
C TYR A 399 -8.59 67.60 -20.98
N LEU A 400 -8.81 67.62 -19.67
CA LEU A 400 -9.50 68.67 -18.97
C LEU A 400 -8.79 69.97 -19.12
N THR A 401 -7.49 70.05 -18.97
CA THR A 401 -6.67 71.24 -19.18
C THR A 401 -6.79 71.77 -20.61
N ALA A 402 -6.78 70.85 -21.59
CA ALA A 402 -6.96 71.22 -22.99
C ALA A 402 -8.37 71.77 -23.30
N LEU A 403 -9.40 71.17 -22.68
CA LEU A 403 -10.81 71.66 -22.88
C LEU A 403 -11.07 73.02 -22.23
N ASP A 404 -10.40 73.33 -21.10
CA ASP A 404 -10.48 74.73 -20.53
C ASP A 404 -9.85 75.75 -21.41
N HIS A 405 -8.96 75.34 -22.35
CA HIS A 405 -8.27 76.24 -23.31
C HIS A 405 -8.53 75.85 -24.77
N LEU A 406 -9.69 75.29 -25.05
CA LEU A 406 -10.01 74.62 -26.32
C LEU A 406 -9.77 75.56 -27.57
N ASP A 407 -10.19 76.80 -27.52
CA ASP A 407 -10.00 77.73 -28.64
C ASP A 407 -8.51 77.88 -28.99
N ASN A 408 -7.67 78.06 -28.00
CA ASN A 408 -6.21 78.15 -28.23
C ASN A 408 -5.58 76.81 -28.71
N VAL A 409 -6.02 75.69 -28.21
CA VAL A 409 -5.59 74.41 -28.72
C VAL A 409 -5.90 74.20 -30.19
N ILE A 410 -7.11 74.61 -30.63
CA ILE A 410 -7.52 74.57 -32.05
C ILE A 410 -6.68 75.54 -32.88
N VAL A 411 -6.43 76.72 -32.41
CA VAL A 411 -5.56 77.71 -33.12
C VAL A 411 -4.16 77.19 -33.27
N ILE A 412 -3.55 76.62 -32.22
CA ILE A 412 -2.19 76.03 -32.25
C ILE A 412 -2.11 74.87 -33.23
N ILE A 413 -3.03 73.94 -33.18
CA ILE A 413 -3.05 72.74 -34.08
C ILE A 413 -3.18 73.19 -35.54
N ARG A 414 -4.06 74.19 -35.84
CA ARG A 414 -4.26 74.76 -37.22
C ARG A 414 -3.06 75.53 -37.75
N ALA A 415 -2.32 76.20 -36.88
CA ALA A 415 -1.14 76.97 -37.25
C ALA A 415 0.15 76.15 -37.42
N SER A 416 0.18 74.95 -36.84
CA SER A 416 1.35 74.03 -36.96
C SER A 416 1.38 73.33 -38.30
N ALA A 417 2.55 73.17 -38.90
CA ALA A 417 2.75 72.56 -40.21
C ALA A 417 2.64 70.99 -40.18
N ASN A 418 2.91 70.38 -39.04
CA ASN A 418 2.85 68.91 -38.86
C ASN A 418 2.59 68.51 -37.41
N ARG A 419 2.29 67.23 -37.18
CA ARG A 419 1.97 66.68 -35.83
C ARG A 419 3.11 66.89 -34.80
N GLY A 420 4.35 66.86 -35.20
CA GLY A 420 5.53 67.07 -34.33
C GLY A 420 5.59 68.49 -33.81
N GLU A 421 5.45 69.45 -34.71
CA GLU A 421 5.38 70.90 -34.36
C GLU A 421 4.20 71.22 -33.50
N ALA A 422 3.01 70.64 -33.82
CA ALA A 422 1.79 70.86 -33.00
C ALA A 422 2.00 70.38 -31.58
N ARG A 423 2.68 69.16 -31.40
CA ARG A 423 3.03 68.64 -30.10
C ARG A 423 3.95 69.55 -29.32
N GLU A 424 5.05 70.03 -29.95
CA GLU A 424 5.99 70.94 -29.30
C GLU A 424 5.34 72.26 -28.91
N ASN A 425 4.54 72.85 -29.77
CA ASN A 425 3.78 74.06 -29.51
C ASN A 425 2.78 73.92 -28.36
N LEU A 426 2.06 72.81 -28.28
CA LEU A 426 1.14 72.50 -27.17
C LEU A 426 1.92 72.34 -25.84
N VAL A 427 3.00 71.66 -25.83
CA VAL A 427 3.87 71.51 -24.63
C VAL A 427 4.43 72.86 -24.21
N ALA A 428 4.88 73.69 -25.18
CA ALA A 428 5.36 75.07 -24.90
C ALA A 428 4.25 75.98 -24.34
N TYR A 429 3.07 75.99 -24.96
CA TYR A 429 1.92 76.74 -24.50
C TYR A 429 1.52 76.37 -23.08
N PHE A 430 1.25 75.17 -22.81
CA PHE A 430 0.87 74.66 -21.47
C PHE A 430 2.03 74.74 -20.48
N GLY A 431 3.26 74.74 -20.91
CA GLY A 431 4.48 75.02 -20.14
C GLY A 431 4.74 76.52 -19.91
N GLY A 432 3.84 77.44 -20.35
CA GLY A 432 4.00 78.84 -20.12
C GLY A 432 5.09 79.49 -20.97
N LYS A 433 5.62 78.81 -22.00
CA LYS A 433 6.59 79.41 -22.95
C LYS A 433 5.85 80.21 -24.03
N LYS A 434 6.52 81.28 -24.46
CA LYS A 434 5.98 82.07 -25.64
C LYS A 434 6.12 81.17 -26.87
N ILE A 435 5.03 81.13 -27.67
CA ILE A 435 4.93 80.54 -28.98
C ILE A 435 4.68 81.57 -30.02
N ASP A 436 5.16 81.46 -31.24
CA ASP A 436 4.97 82.44 -32.33
C ASP A 436 3.59 82.38 -32.97
N ILE A 437 2.58 81.89 -32.24
CA ILE A 437 1.20 81.70 -32.66
C ILE A 437 0.33 82.65 -31.75
N ASN A 438 -0.50 83.51 -32.42
CA ASN A 438 -1.42 84.43 -31.70
C ASN A 438 -2.57 83.68 -31.04
N THR A 439 -2.38 83.37 -29.76
CA THR A 439 -3.37 82.75 -28.91
C THR A 439 -4.23 83.83 -28.21
N THR A 440 -5.54 83.63 -28.15
CA THR A 440 -6.50 84.53 -27.51
C THR A 440 -6.97 83.93 -26.18
N GLY A 441 -7.17 84.80 -25.14
CA GLY A 441 -7.76 84.34 -23.89
C GLY A 441 -6.81 84.23 -22.70
N ARG A 442 -7.20 83.50 -21.67
CA ARG A 442 -6.42 83.33 -20.42
C ARG A 442 -5.18 82.48 -20.69
N THR A 443 -4.01 82.93 -20.21
CA THR A 443 -2.80 82.09 -20.11
C THR A 443 -3.02 80.89 -19.17
N PRO A 444 -2.59 79.76 -19.53
CA PRO A 444 -2.70 78.57 -18.68
C PRO A 444 -2.11 78.88 -17.31
N LYS A 445 -2.76 78.40 -16.21
CA LYS A 445 -2.16 78.37 -14.88
C LYS A 445 -1.17 77.25 -14.87
N LEU A 446 0.11 77.58 -14.77
CA LEU A 446 1.20 76.65 -14.57
C LEU A 446 1.03 75.89 -13.24
N ASN A 447 1.05 74.56 -13.28
CA ASN A 447 1.28 73.72 -12.11
C ASN A 447 2.74 73.31 -12.14
N PRO A 448 3.65 73.88 -11.31
CA PRO A 448 5.09 73.52 -11.31
C PRO A 448 5.36 72.05 -10.92
N GLU A 449 4.44 71.45 -10.16
CA GLU A 449 4.57 70.06 -9.73
C GLU A 449 4.16 69.06 -10.80
N LYS A 450 3.32 69.42 -11.75
CA LYS A 450 2.82 68.58 -12.84
C LYS A 450 2.97 69.33 -14.20
N PRO A 451 4.16 69.38 -14.77
CA PRO A 451 4.39 70.03 -16.09
C PRO A 451 3.65 69.22 -17.18
N PHE A 452 3.11 69.96 -18.17
CA PHE A 452 2.45 69.32 -19.31
C PHE A 452 3.41 68.54 -20.15
N THR A 453 3.07 67.31 -20.45
CA THR A 453 4.00 66.36 -21.06
C THR A 453 3.70 66.12 -22.53
N THR A 454 4.69 65.56 -23.25
CA THR A 454 4.54 65.11 -24.62
C THR A 454 3.44 64.05 -24.78
N VAL A 455 3.26 63.16 -23.78
CA VAL A 455 2.18 62.16 -23.76
C VAL A 455 0.80 62.80 -23.73
N GLN A 456 0.61 63.85 -22.91
CA GLN A 456 -0.64 64.58 -22.88
C GLN A 456 -0.92 65.32 -24.21
N SER A 457 0.12 65.91 -24.83
CA SER A 457 -0.01 66.54 -26.15
C SER A 457 -0.38 65.52 -27.24
N ASP A 458 0.27 64.39 -27.29
CA ASP A 458 -0.04 63.32 -28.25
C ASP A 458 -1.49 62.82 -28.07
N ALA A 459 -1.94 62.66 -26.82
CA ALA A 459 -3.30 62.23 -26.52
C ALA A 459 -4.34 63.29 -26.99
N ILE A 460 -4.03 64.58 -26.82
CA ILE A 460 -4.90 65.66 -27.33
C ILE A 460 -4.97 65.67 -28.85
N LEU A 461 -3.83 65.42 -29.52
CA LEU A 461 -3.82 65.40 -30.98
C LEU A 461 -4.57 64.16 -31.55
N GLU A 462 -4.75 63.12 -30.77
CA GLU A 462 -5.54 61.93 -31.10
C GLU A 462 -7.01 62.04 -30.67
N LEU A 463 -7.37 63.12 -29.97
CA LEU A 463 -8.72 63.31 -29.46
C LEU A 463 -9.72 63.48 -30.61
N GLN A 464 -10.75 62.65 -30.62
CA GLN A 464 -11.80 62.74 -31.64
C GLN A 464 -12.73 63.90 -31.38
N LEU A 465 -13.10 64.62 -32.43
CA LEU A 465 -13.91 65.94 -32.35
C LEU A 465 -15.23 65.73 -31.60
N HIS A 466 -15.88 64.56 -31.63
CA HIS A 466 -17.14 64.37 -30.90
C HIS A 466 -16.94 64.35 -29.39
N ARG A 467 -15.72 64.09 -28.87
CA ARG A 467 -15.42 64.15 -27.45
C ARG A 467 -15.27 65.57 -26.88
N LEU A 468 -15.41 66.59 -27.70
CA LEU A 468 -15.42 68.02 -27.30
C LEU A 468 -16.78 68.49 -26.87
N THR A 469 -17.83 67.67 -26.84
CA THR A 469 -19.18 68.02 -26.40
C THR A 469 -19.25 68.10 -24.87
N ARG A 470 -20.23 68.93 -24.31
CA ARG A 470 -20.42 68.97 -22.85
C ARG A 470 -20.68 67.66 -22.18
N LEU A 471 -21.47 66.80 -22.83
CA LEU A 471 -21.70 65.43 -22.35
C LEU A 471 -20.40 64.63 -22.22
N SER A 472 -19.46 64.77 -23.14
CA SER A 472 -18.16 64.10 -23.05
C SER A 472 -17.25 64.69 -22.00
N ILE A 473 -17.37 65.93 -21.63
CA ILE A 473 -16.66 66.59 -20.51
C ILE A 473 -17.09 65.94 -19.17
N ASP A 474 -18.40 65.76 -18.99
CA ASP A 474 -18.98 65.17 -17.82
C ASP A 474 -18.54 63.67 -17.71
N GLU A 475 -18.44 62.96 -18.85
CA GLU A 475 -17.93 61.61 -18.90
C GLU A 475 -16.43 61.50 -18.50
N ILE A 476 -15.60 62.49 -19.01
CA ILE A 476 -14.17 62.55 -18.66
C ILE A 476 -14.00 62.85 -17.17
N ASN A 477 -14.77 63.74 -16.59
CA ASN A 477 -14.76 64.05 -15.15
C ASN A 477 -15.16 62.83 -14.32
N LYS A 478 -16.19 62.11 -14.76
CA LYS A 478 -16.63 60.87 -14.09
C LYS A 478 -15.56 59.79 -14.17
N GLU A 479 -14.95 59.58 -15.34
CA GLU A 479 -13.84 58.63 -15.54
C GLU A 479 -12.64 59.02 -14.65
N LEU A 480 -12.29 60.31 -14.56
CA LEU A 480 -11.24 60.81 -13.68
C LEU A 480 -11.52 60.50 -12.20
N GLY A 481 -12.78 60.73 -11.76
CA GLY A 481 -13.22 60.37 -10.40
C GLY A 481 -13.01 58.91 -10.09
N ILE A 482 -13.49 57.98 -10.97
CA ILE A 482 -13.32 56.56 -10.83
C ILE A 482 -11.83 56.18 -10.84
N THR A 483 -11.03 56.77 -11.73
CA THR A 483 -9.59 56.50 -11.83
C THR A 483 -8.87 56.91 -10.55
N ARG A 484 -9.19 58.03 -9.92
CA ARG A 484 -8.62 58.46 -8.64
C ARG A 484 -9.04 57.59 -7.48
N GLU A 485 -10.29 57.13 -7.45
CA GLU A 485 -10.75 56.13 -6.47
C GLU A 485 -9.92 54.82 -6.60
N ASN A 486 -9.73 54.31 -7.82
CA ASN A 486 -8.90 53.15 -8.09
C ASN A 486 -7.44 53.33 -7.66
N ILE A 487 -6.82 54.48 -7.94
CA ILE A 487 -5.47 54.83 -7.50
C ILE A 487 -5.38 54.76 -5.96
N ALA A 488 -6.30 55.41 -5.27
CA ALA A 488 -6.33 55.41 -3.81
C ALA A 488 -6.52 53.99 -3.24
N GLU A 489 -7.34 53.16 -3.89
CA GLU A 489 -7.52 51.76 -3.53
C GLU A 489 -6.23 50.97 -3.72
N TYR A 490 -5.60 51.04 -4.91
CA TYR A 490 -4.36 50.33 -5.21
C TYR A 490 -3.21 50.77 -4.26
N GLU A 491 -3.06 52.06 -4.00
CA GLU A 491 -2.09 52.57 -3.05
C GLU A 491 -2.36 52.08 -1.64
N SER A 492 -3.62 51.96 -1.24
CA SER A 492 -4.00 51.42 0.06
C SER A 492 -3.74 49.93 0.19
N ILE A 493 -3.87 49.14 -0.89
CA ILE A 493 -3.53 47.70 -0.92
C ILE A 493 -2.02 47.54 -0.83
N LEU A 494 -1.24 48.29 -1.62
CA LEU A 494 0.22 48.20 -1.61
C LEU A 494 0.84 48.67 -0.27
N GLY A 495 0.20 49.66 0.39
CA GLY A 495 0.63 50.20 1.67
C GLY A 495 0.27 49.33 2.89
N SER A 496 -0.54 48.27 2.72
CA SER A 496 -1.02 47.48 3.85
C SER A 496 -1.03 45.97 3.55
N ASP A 497 -0.09 45.24 4.13
CA ASP A 497 -0.03 43.76 4.01
C ASP A 497 -1.35 43.09 4.44
N LYS A 498 -2.05 43.68 5.42
CA LYS A 498 -3.36 43.19 5.87
C LYS A 498 -4.44 43.30 4.79
N LYS A 499 -4.46 44.40 4.03
CA LYS A 499 -5.42 44.58 2.92
C LYS A 499 -5.07 43.63 1.76
N LEU A 500 -3.80 43.48 1.44
CA LEU A 500 -3.31 42.56 0.41
C LEU A 500 -3.72 41.14 0.74
N ARG A 501 -3.50 40.67 1.97
CA ARG A 501 -3.94 39.36 2.43
C ARG A 501 -5.45 39.19 2.39
N LYS A 502 -6.23 40.21 2.76
CA LYS A 502 -7.69 40.19 2.66
C LYS A 502 -8.15 39.99 1.21
N LEU A 503 -7.49 40.65 0.26
CA LEU A 503 -7.81 40.50 -1.18
C LEU A 503 -7.52 39.05 -1.62
N ILE A 504 -6.40 38.45 -1.20
CA ILE A 504 -6.08 37.04 -1.48
C ILE A 504 -7.16 36.11 -0.92
N VAL A 505 -7.64 36.36 0.32
CA VAL A 505 -8.72 35.55 0.93
C VAL A 505 -9.99 35.65 0.08
N THR A 506 -10.39 36.87 -0.37
CA THR A 506 -11.58 37.06 -1.22
C THR A 506 -11.44 36.28 -2.54
N GLU A 507 -10.27 36.32 -3.18
CA GLU A 507 -10.01 35.56 -4.41
C GLU A 507 -10.06 34.04 -4.17
N LEU A 508 -9.54 33.53 -3.05
CA LEU A 508 -9.62 32.13 -2.68
C LEU A 508 -11.05 31.69 -2.37
N GLU A 509 -11.85 32.52 -1.72
CA GLU A 509 -13.28 32.27 -1.50
C GLU A 509 -14.05 32.20 -2.83
N GLU A 510 -13.68 33.03 -3.81
CA GLU A 510 -14.26 32.95 -5.15
C GLU A 510 -13.88 31.65 -5.86
N VAL A 511 -12.62 31.23 -5.79
CA VAL A 511 -12.13 29.94 -6.31
C VAL A 511 -12.90 28.78 -5.68
N LYS A 512 -13.08 28.79 -4.35
CA LYS A 512 -13.89 27.81 -3.63
C LYS A 512 -15.34 27.77 -4.11
N ARG A 513 -15.96 28.93 -4.32
CA ARG A 513 -17.34 29.05 -4.81
C ARG A 513 -17.50 28.49 -6.23
N LEU A 514 -16.49 28.69 -7.10
CA LEU A 514 -16.56 28.31 -8.51
C LEU A 514 -16.25 26.81 -8.74
N TYR A 515 -15.34 26.24 -7.98
CA TYR A 515 -14.77 24.92 -8.24
C TYR A 515 -14.88 23.95 -7.06
N GLY A 516 -15.37 24.40 -5.89
CA GLY A 516 -15.53 23.57 -4.71
C GLY A 516 -16.55 22.46 -4.96
N ASP A 517 -16.16 21.25 -4.61
CA ASP A 517 -17.00 20.05 -4.68
C ASP A 517 -16.82 19.19 -3.43
N GLU A 518 -17.61 18.13 -3.33
CA GLU A 518 -17.51 17.18 -2.23
C GLU A 518 -16.32 16.25 -2.40
N ARG A 519 -15.81 15.76 -1.28
CA ARG A 519 -14.78 14.72 -1.25
C ARG A 519 -15.30 13.43 -1.87
N ARG A 520 -14.48 12.81 -2.70
CA ARG A 520 -14.77 11.51 -3.35
C ARG A 520 -14.21 10.34 -2.56
N THR A 521 -12.95 10.45 -2.10
CA THR A 521 -12.26 9.38 -1.39
C THR A 521 -12.68 9.32 0.08
N VAL A 522 -13.08 8.14 0.54
CA VAL A 522 -13.39 7.86 1.93
C VAL A 522 -12.09 7.57 2.70
N ILE A 523 -11.96 8.10 3.92
CA ILE A 523 -10.81 7.81 4.79
C ILE A 523 -11.33 7.08 6.01
N GLU A 524 -10.96 5.81 6.15
CA GLU A 524 -11.26 4.97 7.29
C GLU A 524 -10.10 5.00 8.28
N ASP A 525 -10.43 4.98 9.56
CA ASP A 525 -9.42 4.78 10.60
C ASP A 525 -8.81 3.37 10.45
N GLU A 526 -7.59 3.18 10.91
CA GLU A 526 -7.04 1.84 11.11
C GLU A 526 -7.97 1.09 12.08
N ALA A 527 -9.03 0.49 11.55
CA ALA A 527 -9.62 -0.65 12.22
C ALA A 527 -8.47 -1.66 12.33
N ALA A 528 -8.22 -2.22 13.50
CA ALA A 528 -7.34 -3.35 13.68
C ALA A 528 -7.56 -4.25 12.47
N GLU A 529 -6.49 -4.61 11.75
CA GLU A 529 -6.61 -5.52 10.60
C GLU A 529 -7.52 -6.63 11.09
N ILE A 530 -8.73 -6.71 10.50
CA ILE A 530 -9.60 -7.84 10.78
C ILE A 530 -8.82 -9.00 10.20
N HIS A 531 -8.07 -9.68 11.06
CA HIS A 531 -7.38 -10.89 10.65
C HIS A 531 -8.44 -11.85 10.15
N LEU A 532 -8.14 -12.57 9.09
CA LEU A 532 -9.03 -13.61 8.54
C LEU A 532 -9.58 -14.52 9.66
N GLU A 533 -8.80 -14.66 10.73
CA GLU A 533 -9.14 -15.40 11.95
C GLU A 533 -10.32 -14.79 12.71
N ASP A 534 -10.49 -13.46 12.72
CA ASP A 534 -11.57 -12.78 13.43
C ASP A 534 -12.95 -12.98 12.76
N LEU A 535 -12.95 -13.41 11.51
CA LEU A 535 -14.15 -13.67 10.71
C LEU A 535 -14.56 -15.15 10.72
N ILE A 536 -13.69 -16.04 11.20
CA ILE A 536 -13.92 -17.48 11.26
C ILE A 536 -14.28 -17.82 12.70
N ALA A 537 -15.42 -18.50 12.91
CA ALA A 537 -15.80 -18.95 14.23
C ALA A 537 -14.71 -19.86 14.83
N ASP A 538 -14.29 -19.56 16.07
CA ASP A 538 -13.35 -20.42 16.81
C ASP A 538 -14.09 -21.66 17.30
N GLU A 539 -14.08 -22.72 16.49
CA GLU A 539 -14.74 -23.99 16.78
C GLU A 539 -13.71 -25.12 16.94
N GLN A 540 -14.06 -26.07 17.77
CA GLN A 540 -13.29 -27.30 17.86
C GLN A 540 -13.63 -28.23 16.70
N VAL A 541 -12.62 -28.62 15.92
CA VAL A 541 -12.78 -29.51 14.78
C VAL A 541 -11.87 -30.73 14.91
N ALA A 542 -12.37 -31.87 14.44
CA ALA A 542 -11.57 -33.08 14.30
C ALA A 542 -10.81 -33.02 12.97
N VAL A 543 -9.48 -32.94 13.03
CA VAL A 543 -8.60 -33.06 11.86
C VAL A 543 -8.22 -34.51 11.66
N THR A 544 -8.53 -35.05 10.48
CA THR A 544 -8.25 -36.42 10.11
C THR A 544 -7.22 -36.46 9.00
N VAL A 545 -6.17 -37.29 9.18
CA VAL A 545 -5.09 -37.46 8.21
C VAL A 545 -5.03 -38.93 7.83
N SER A 546 -5.07 -39.24 6.53
CA SER A 546 -4.90 -40.60 6.05
C SER A 546 -3.41 -40.93 5.80
N HIS A 547 -3.07 -42.20 5.77
CA HIS A 547 -1.74 -42.69 5.42
C HIS A 547 -1.30 -42.20 4.04
N GLY A 548 -2.22 -42.12 3.08
CA GLY A 548 -1.99 -41.54 1.77
C GLY A 548 -1.86 -40.01 1.75
N GLY A 549 -1.82 -39.34 2.91
CA GLY A 549 -1.59 -37.89 3.04
C GLY A 549 -2.80 -37.01 2.75
N TYR A 550 -4.02 -37.53 2.84
CA TYR A 550 -5.24 -36.71 2.71
C TYR A 550 -5.66 -36.10 4.06
N LEU A 551 -5.87 -34.80 4.07
CA LEU A 551 -6.31 -34.04 5.24
C LEU A 551 -7.73 -33.55 5.05
N LYS A 552 -8.49 -33.60 6.15
CA LYS A 552 -9.80 -32.93 6.24
C LYS A 552 -10.07 -32.48 7.66
N ARG A 553 -10.94 -31.50 7.81
CA ARG A 553 -11.53 -31.13 9.10
C ARG A 553 -13.02 -31.47 9.11
N THR A 554 -13.56 -31.72 10.28
CA THR A 554 -14.98 -31.97 10.47
C THR A 554 -15.37 -31.40 11.82
N PRO A 555 -16.43 -30.58 11.94
CA PRO A 555 -16.91 -30.11 13.24
C PRO A 555 -17.21 -31.28 14.18
N ILE A 556 -16.78 -31.16 15.44
CA ILE A 556 -16.99 -32.23 16.45
C ILE A 556 -18.48 -32.50 16.63
N SER A 557 -19.34 -31.49 16.50
CA SER A 557 -20.81 -31.59 16.57
C SER A 557 -21.41 -32.63 15.59
N THR A 558 -20.68 -32.97 14.51
CA THR A 558 -21.09 -33.95 13.50
C THR A 558 -20.96 -35.39 14.02
N TYR A 559 -20.10 -35.63 15.03
CA TYR A 559 -19.88 -36.96 15.63
C TYR A 559 -20.78 -37.13 16.85
N ARG A 560 -21.99 -37.65 16.67
CA ARG A 560 -22.90 -37.96 17.79
C ARG A 560 -22.36 -39.13 18.63
N GLN A 561 -22.41 -39.02 19.96
CA GLN A 561 -22.07 -40.10 20.87
C GLN A 561 -22.93 -41.34 20.60
N GLN A 562 -22.30 -42.52 20.47
CA GLN A 562 -22.97 -43.82 20.36
C GLN A 562 -22.73 -44.65 21.62
N ARG A 563 -23.76 -45.34 22.08
CA ARG A 563 -23.65 -46.28 23.20
C ARG A 563 -22.93 -47.59 22.79
N ARG A 564 -22.33 -48.31 23.74
CA ARG A 564 -21.69 -49.62 23.54
C ARG A 564 -22.50 -50.50 22.59
N GLY A 565 -21.86 -51.05 21.53
CA GLY A 565 -22.48 -51.96 20.56
C GLY A 565 -23.09 -51.27 19.33
N GLY A 566 -22.92 -49.96 19.15
CA GLY A 566 -23.33 -49.25 17.93
C GLY A 566 -22.45 -49.64 16.72
N GLN A 567 -23.03 -49.66 15.51
CA GLN A 567 -22.30 -49.72 14.25
C GLN A 567 -21.59 -48.38 14.06
N GLY A 568 -20.29 -48.29 14.22
CA GLY A 568 -19.49 -47.09 13.97
C GLY A 568 -19.82 -46.44 12.64
N ARG A 569 -19.56 -45.13 12.50
CA ARG A 569 -19.64 -44.41 11.21
C ARG A 569 -18.27 -44.42 10.54
N THR A 570 -18.28 -44.54 9.21
CA THR A 570 -17.06 -44.41 8.41
C THR A 570 -16.54 -42.98 8.54
N GLY A 571 -15.41 -42.77 9.18
CA GLY A 571 -14.82 -41.46 9.40
C GLY A 571 -14.21 -40.83 8.16
N MET A 572 -13.90 -41.62 7.14
CA MET A 572 -13.32 -41.18 5.86
C MET A 572 -13.54 -42.25 4.80
N LYS A 573 -13.93 -41.88 3.57
CA LYS A 573 -13.83 -42.83 2.42
C LYS A 573 -12.39 -42.81 1.94
N THR A 574 -11.69 -43.91 2.21
CA THR A 574 -10.33 -44.17 1.72
C THR A 574 -10.38 -45.07 0.47
N ARG A 575 -9.30 -45.12 -0.32
CA ARG A 575 -9.09 -46.17 -1.34
C ARG A 575 -8.75 -47.49 -0.64
N ASP A 576 -8.84 -48.60 -1.33
CA ASP A 576 -8.68 -49.96 -0.75
C ASP A 576 -7.37 -50.21 0.01
N GLU A 577 -6.39 -49.32 -0.10
CA GLU A 577 -5.06 -49.41 0.55
C GLU A 577 -4.76 -48.21 1.50
N ASP A 578 -5.69 -47.26 1.71
CA ASP A 578 -5.51 -46.04 2.54
C ASP A 578 -6.32 -46.13 3.83
N PHE A 579 -5.75 -45.69 4.96
CA PHE A 579 -6.41 -45.69 6.29
C PHE A 579 -6.12 -44.38 7.02
N VAL A 580 -6.90 -44.08 8.06
CA VAL A 580 -6.67 -42.92 8.92
C VAL A 580 -5.46 -43.16 9.81
N GLU A 581 -4.41 -42.40 9.64
CA GLU A 581 -3.17 -42.52 10.40
C GLU A 581 -3.15 -41.60 11.62
N HIS A 582 -3.66 -40.36 11.47
CA HIS A 582 -3.73 -39.38 12.55
C HIS A 582 -5.14 -38.76 12.67
N LEU A 583 -5.59 -38.64 13.91
CA LEU A 583 -6.79 -37.91 14.28
C LEU A 583 -6.46 -37.04 15.49
N PHE A 584 -6.72 -35.78 15.43
CA PHE A 584 -6.56 -34.88 16.56
C PHE A 584 -7.63 -33.78 16.55
N ILE A 585 -7.92 -33.24 17.72
CA ILE A 585 -8.85 -32.14 17.88
C ILE A 585 -8.04 -30.86 17.93
N ALA A 586 -8.47 -29.85 17.20
CA ALA A 586 -7.85 -28.56 17.19
C ALA A 586 -8.91 -27.44 17.01
N SER A 587 -8.61 -26.24 17.53
CA SER A 587 -9.38 -25.04 17.22
C SER A 587 -9.17 -24.65 15.75
N THR A 588 -10.19 -24.11 15.10
CA THR A 588 -10.08 -23.59 13.74
C THR A 588 -8.98 -22.54 13.60
N HIS A 589 -8.66 -21.80 14.64
CA HIS A 589 -7.61 -20.76 14.66
C HIS A 589 -6.20 -21.30 14.97
N ALA A 590 -6.07 -22.58 15.37
CA ALA A 590 -4.77 -23.19 15.68
C ALA A 590 -3.88 -23.30 14.44
N TYR A 591 -2.56 -23.29 14.65
CA TYR A 591 -1.57 -23.71 13.67
C TYR A 591 -1.37 -25.21 13.73
N ILE A 592 -1.20 -25.84 12.60
CA ILE A 592 -0.71 -27.21 12.48
C ILE A 592 0.73 -27.15 11.97
N LEU A 593 1.64 -27.64 12.79
CA LEU A 593 3.02 -27.88 12.43
C LEU A 593 3.13 -29.28 11.83
N ILE A 594 3.48 -29.39 10.57
CA ILE A 594 3.58 -30.64 9.82
C ILE A 594 5.05 -31.00 9.70
N PHE A 595 5.49 -32.08 10.39
CA PHE A 595 6.85 -32.53 10.39
C PHE A 595 7.03 -33.66 9.40
N THR A 596 8.14 -33.63 8.63
CA THR A 596 8.46 -34.63 7.60
C THR A 596 9.55 -35.57 8.06
N ASN A 597 9.66 -36.73 7.39
CA ASN A 597 10.71 -37.71 7.61
C ASN A 597 12.13 -37.13 7.46
N THR A 598 12.28 -36.07 6.67
CA THR A 598 13.56 -35.37 6.42
C THR A 598 13.91 -34.35 7.50
N GLY A 599 13.07 -34.19 8.54
CA GLY A 599 13.28 -33.22 9.61
C GLY A 599 12.93 -31.77 9.25
N ARG A 600 12.12 -31.57 8.22
CA ARG A 600 11.56 -30.26 7.89
C ARG A 600 10.20 -30.06 8.55
N VAL A 601 9.81 -28.80 8.75
CA VAL A 601 8.49 -28.43 9.24
C VAL A 601 7.83 -27.46 8.29
N TYR A 602 6.54 -27.67 8.08
CA TYR A 602 5.60 -26.79 7.40
C TYR A 602 4.51 -26.43 8.39
N TRP A 603 3.84 -25.31 8.18
CA TRP A 603 2.70 -24.94 8.99
C TRP A 603 1.51 -24.52 8.14
N LEU A 604 0.33 -24.73 8.67
CA LEU A 604 -0.95 -24.51 8.04
C LEU A 604 -1.93 -24.07 9.12
N LYS A 605 -2.83 -23.14 8.83
CA LYS A 605 -3.95 -22.86 9.72
C LYS A 605 -5.02 -23.92 9.59
N VAL A 606 -5.65 -24.32 10.69
CA VAL A 606 -6.70 -25.35 10.68
C VAL A 606 -7.86 -24.95 9.77
N TYR A 607 -8.23 -23.68 9.73
CA TYR A 607 -9.30 -23.19 8.86
C TYR A 607 -8.99 -23.31 7.35
N GLU A 608 -7.73 -23.46 6.94
CA GLU A 608 -7.33 -23.70 5.55
C GLU A 608 -7.52 -25.18 5.12
N ILE A 609 -7.76 -26.08 6.07
CA ILE A 609 -8.07 -27.48 5.78
C ILE A 609 -9.54 -27.58 5.34
N PRO A 610 -9.85 -28.26 4.23
CA PRO A 610 -11.20 -28.34 3.71
C PRO A 610 -12.16 -29.04 4.68
N ASP A 611 -13.34 -28.44 4.90
CA ASP A 611 -14.46 -29.09 5.54
C ASP A 611 -15.28 -29.86 4.49
N VAL A 612 -15.19 -31.17 4.51
CA VAL A 612 -15.86 -32.05 3.54
C VAL A 612 -16.81 -33.05 4.19
N GLY A 613 -17.15 -32.81 5.45
CA GLY A 613 -18.03 -33.68 6.23
C GLY A 613 -17.44 -35.06 6.53
N ALA A 614 -18.16 -35.87 7.31
CA ALA A 614 -17.65 -37.15 7.82
C ALA A 614 -17.26 -38.17 6.73
N ALA A 615 -17.97 -38.22 5.60
CA ALA A 615 -17.73 -39.19 4.52
C ALA A 615 -16.80 -38.68 3.40
N GLY A 616 -16.36 -37.42 3.42
CA GLY A 616 -15.49 -36.84 2.38
C GLY A 616 -14.06 -37.33 2.46
N LYS A 617 -13.35 -37.28 1.33
CA LYS A 617 -11.94 -37.74 1.22
C LYS A 617 -10.92 -36.70 1.69
N GLY A 618 -11.25 -35.41 1.68
CA GLY A 618 -10.31 -34.32 1.97
C GLY A 618 -9.39 -33.98 0.81
N LYS A 619 -8.36 -33.16 1.09
CA LYS A 619 -7.36 -32.67 0.15
C LYS A 619 -6.00 -33.30 0.49
N HIS A 620 -5.21 -33.65 -0.51
CA HIS A 620 -3.86 -34.19 -0.26
C HIS A 620 -2.94 -33.09 0.28
N VAL A 621 -2.07 -33.45 1.24
CA VAL A 621 -1.18 -32.50 1.93
C VAL A 621 -0.29 -31.69 0.97
N SER A 622 0.14 -32.30 -0.15
CA SER A 622 0.94 -31.59 -1.18
C SER A 622 0.18 -30.44 -1.88
N ASN A 623 -1.15 -30.42 -1.76
CA ASN A 623 -1.98 -29.31 -2.29
C ASN A 623 -2.22 -28.20 -1.25
N LEU A 624 -1.82 -28.43 -0.01
CA LEU A 624 -1.95 -27.49 1.10
C LEU A 624 -0.61 -26.88 1.48
N VAL A 625 0.49 -27.68 1.39
CA VAL A 625 1.84 -27.22 1.70
C VAL A 625 2.82 -27.71 0.61
N ALA A 626 3.87 -26.92 0.35
CA ALA A 626 4.85 -27.21 -0.71
C ALA A 626 5.91 -28.23 -0.27
N LEU A 627 5.50 -29.52 -0.12
CA LEU A 627 6.43 -30.60 0.22
C LEU A 627 7.51 -30.77 -0.84
N GLN A 628 8.74 -31.09 -0.41
CA GLN A 628 9.83 -31.41 -1.32
C GLN A 628 9.69 -32.85 -1.86
N PRO A 629 10.25 -33.17 -3.05
CA PRO A 629 10.23 -34.55 -3.59
C PRO A 629 10.83 -35.56 -2.59
N GLY A 630 10.10 -36.62 -2.28
CA GLY A 630 10.52 -37.67 -1.35
C GLY A 630 10.22 -37.40 0.12
N GLU A 631 9.62 -36.26 0.46
CA GLU A 631 9.15 -36.01 1.83
C GLU A 631 7.81 -36.69 2.08
N THR A 632 7.69 -37.28 3.25
CA THR A 632 6.47 -37.87 3.80
C THR A 632 6.19 -37.28 5.16
N VAL A 633 4.92 -37.03 5.45
CA VAL A 633 4.49 -36.53 6.76
C VAL A 633 4.74 -37.64 7.81
N ARG A 634 5.34 -37.28 8.94
CA ARG A 634 5.60 -38.21 10.06
C ARG A 634 4.85 -37.85 11.31
N ASN A 635 4.68 -36.57 11.57
CA ASN A 635 3.88 -36.10 12.71
C ASN A 635 3.26 -34.74 12.46
N MET A 636 2.20 -34.43 13.18
CA MET A 636 1.52 -33.14 13.18
C MET A 636 1.25 -32.67 14.60
N LEU A 637 1.51 -31.43 14.88
CA LEU A 637 1.22 -30.80 16.18
C LEU A 637 0.31 -29.62 15.98
N ALA A 638 -0.81 -29.58 16.71
CA ALA A 638 -1.68 -28.41 16.78
C ALA A 638 -1.19 -27.46 17.88
N VAL A 639 -0.96 -26.21 17.55
CA VAL A 639 -0.46 -25.18 18.44
C VAL A 639 -1.29 -23.91 18.27
N ARG A 640 -1.86 -23.39 19.35
CA ARG A 640 -2.68 -22.16 19.28
C ARG A 640 -1.83 -20.89 19.17
N ASN A 641 -0.76 -20.82 19.94
CA ASN A 641 0.15 -19.69 19.95
C ASN A 641 1.61 -20.14 19.80
N LEU A 642 2.27 -19.72 18.72
CA LEU A 642 3.68 -20.06 18.46
C LEU A 642 4.67 -19.22 19.29
N GLU A 643 4.23 -18.10 19.85
CA GLU A 643 5.05 -17.17 20.64
C GLU A 643 5.06 -17.50 22.14
N GLU A 644 4.40 -18.59 22.56
CA GLU A 644 4.30 -18.98 23.95
C GLU A 644 5.69 -19.28 24.53
N GLU A 645 6.09 -18.53 25.54
CA GLU A 645 7.38 -18.71 26.23
C GLU A 645 7.35 -19.93 27.16
N GLY A 646 8.48 -20.60 27.28
CA GLY A 646 8.59 -21.80 28.14
C GLY A 646 8.05 -23.08 27.51
N ARG A 647 7.64 -23.04 26.23
CA ARG A 647 7.24 -24.21 25.46
C ARG A 647 8.34 -24.66 24.51
N TYR A 648 8.43 -25.97 24.33
CA TYR A 648 9.46 -26.60 23.50
C TYR A 648 8.84 -27.67 22.61
N ILE A 649 9.47 -27.89 21.45
CA ILE A 649 9.20 -29.07 20.63
C ILE A 649 10.34 -30.08 20.88
N PHE A 650 9.95 -31.25 21.33
CA PHE A 650 10.87 -32.38 21.58
C PHE A 650 10.80 -33.34 20.39
N PHE A 651 11.95 -33.77 19.89
CA PHE A 651 12.11 -34.62 18.72
C PHE A 651 12.78 -35.92 19.10
N ALA A 652 12.38 -37.04 18.45
CA ALA A 652 13.04 -38.29 18.51
C ALA A 652 13.20 -38.90 17.11
N THR A 653 14.40 -39.40 16.80
CA THR A 653 14.70 -40.07 15.54
C THR A 653 14.73 -41.58 15.69
N ARG A 654 14.66 -42.28 14.56
CA ARG A 654 14.69 -43.74 14.49
C ARG A 654 15.94 -44.35 15.11
N ASN A 655 17.10 -43.72 14.96
CA ASN A 655 18.38 -44.20 15.52
C ASN A 655 18.59 -43.76 16.99
N GLY A 656 17.55 -43.21 17.64
CA GLY A 656 17.57 -42.88 19.07
C GLY A 656 18.21 -41.54 19.40
N THR A 657 18.35 -40.65 18.44
CA THR A 657 18.74 -39.24 18.67
C THR A 657 17.55 -38.43 19.13
N VAL A 658 17.76 -37.56 20.11
CA VAL A 658 16.70 -36.63 20.64
C VAL A 658 17.17 -35.21 20.63
N LYS A 659 16.22 -34.29 20.53
CA LYS A 659 16.49 -32.87 20.50
C LYS A 659 15.34 -32.10 21.12
N LYS A 660 15.64 -30.96 21.76
CA LYS A 660 14.66 -30.00 22.27
C LYS A 660 14.93 -28.62 21.66
N THR A 661 13.88 -27.99 21.12
CA THR A 661 13.96 -26.65 20.49
C THR A 661 12.82 -25.77 21.00
N PRO A 662 13.09 -24.49 21.37
CA PRO A 662 12.05 -23.58 21.81
C PRO A 662 10.97 -23.41 20.72
N LEU A 663 9.70 -23.37 21.13
CA LEU A 663 8.55 -23.21 20.21
C LEU A 663 8.63 -21.90 19.41
N LYS A 664 9.09 -20.83 20.01
CA LYS A 664 9.26 -19.52 19.37
C LYS A 664 10.19 -19.54 18.14
N ASP A 665 11.11 -20.50 18.06
CA ASP A 665 11.99 -20.64 16.90
C ASP A 665 11.22 -21.04 15.61
N PHE A 666 9.95 -21.42 15.74
CA PHE A 666 9.08 -21.83 14.65
C PHE A 666 8.06 -20.76 14.22
N CYS A 667 8.12 -19.53 14.74
CA CYS A 667 7.18 -18.45 14.39
C CYS A 667 7.30 -17.98 12.92
N ASN A 668 8.49 -18.01 12.34
CA ASN A 668 8.75 -17.52 10.97
C ASN A 668 8.97 -18.71 10.01
N VAL A 669 7.90 -19.32 9.54
CA VAL A 669 7.98 -20.42 8.57
C VAL A 669 7.80 -19.90 7.15
N MET A 670 8.68 -20.34 6.24
CA MET A 670 8.58 -20.04 4.82
C MET A 670 7.69 -21.08 4.11
N SER A 671 7.01 -20.68 3.03
CA SER A 671 6.13 -21.57 2.26
C SER A 671 6.79 -22.90 1.81
N ARG A 672 8.11 -22.90 1.56
CA ARG A 672 8.91 -24.10 1.23
C ARG A 672 9.41 -24.87 2.45
N GLY A 673 8.86 -24.62 3.63
CA GLY A 673 9.26 -25.25 4.88
C GLY A 673 10.65 -24.83 5.37
N ILE A 674 10.91 -25.11 6.64
CA ILE A 674 12.22 -24.87 7.27
C ILE A 674 12.76 -26.15 7.91
N ILE A 675 14.06 -26.21 8.11
CA ILE A 675 14.69 -27.32 8.83
C ILE A 675 14.31 -27.20 10.32
N ALA A 676 13.68 -28.24 10.86
CA ALA A 676 13.33 -28.35 12.27
C ALA A 676 14.39 -29.11 13.07
N ILE A 677 15.00 -30.13 12.46
CA ILE A 677 16.07 -30.94 13.03
C ILE A 677 17.01 -31.42 11.91
N GLY A 678 18.33 -31.41 12.15
CA GLY A 678 19.28 -32.09 11.29
C GLY A 678 19.12 -33.60 11.47
N ILE A 679 19.02 -34.34 10.35
CA ILE A 679 18.88 -35.81 10.36
C ILE A 679 20.07 -36.41 9.63
N ASP A 680 20.73 -37.44 10.23
CA ASP A 680 21.83 -38.12 9.62
C ASP A 680 21.37 -39.03 8.45
N LYS A 681 22.26 -39.31 7.51
CA LYS A 681 21.94 -40.14 6.34
C LYS A 681 21.53 -41.55 6.78
N GLY A 682 20.30 -41.93 6.43
CA GLY A 682 19.72 -43.20 6.80
C GLY A 682 18.96 -43.21 8.13
N ASP A 683 18.82 -42.06 8.79
CA ASP A 683 17.93 -41.86 9.94
C ASP A 683 16.63 -41.22 9.49
N GLU A 684 15.60 -41.26 10.30
CA GLU A 684 14.30 -40.67 10.06
C GLU A 684 13.70 -40.12 11.34
N LEU A 685 12.91 -39.08 11.22
CA LEU A 685 12.09 -38.56 12.32
C LEU A 685 11.00 -39.59 12.66
N VAL A 686 10.88 -39.96 13.94
CA VAL A 686 9.87 -40.92 14.44
C VAL A 686 8.73 -40.17 15.16
N GLY A 687 9.06 -39.18 15.96
CA GLY A 687 8.05 -38.48 16.73
C GLY A 687 8.46 -37.07 17.15
N THR A 688 7.46 -36.26 17.30
CA THR A 688 7.59 -34.91 17.86
C THR A 688 6.48 -34.69 18.88
N THR A 689 6.77 -33.93 19.93
CA THR A 689 5.78 -33.61 20.94
C THR A 689 6.05 -32.21 21.53
N LEU A 690 4.99 -31.55 22.00
CA LEU A 690 5.10 -30.28 22.70
C LEU A 690 5.36 -30.54 24.17
N THR A 691 6.34 -29.84 24.77
CA THR A 691 6.74 -29.99 26.18
C THR A 691 6.85 -28.59 26.84
N ASP A 692 6.89 -28.57 28.15
CA ASP A 692 7.08 -27.38 29.00
C ASP A 692 8.49 -27.29 29.64
N GLY A 693 9.41 -28.17 29.23
CA GLY A 693 10.75 -28.19 29.75
C GLY A 693 10.90 -28.99 31.06
N SER A 694 9.79 -29.49 31.65
CA SER A 694 9.78 -30.21 32.94
C SER A 694 9.23 -31.64 32.86
N GLN A 695 9.14 -32.22 31.67
CA GLN A 695 8.54 -33.54 31.44
C GLN A 695 9.54 -34.66 31.59
N ILE A 696 9.04 -35.86 31.74
CA ILE A 696 9.82 -37.09 31.63
C ILE A 696 9.60 -37.69 30.25
N ILE A 697 10.68 -37.93 29.55
CA ILE A 697 10.67 -38.48 28.18
C ILE A 697 10.79 -40.03 28.27
N PHE A 698 9.94 -40.69 27.50
CA PHE A 698 9.90 -42.13 27.39
C PHE A 698 10.12 -42.55 25.93
N LEU A 699 11.15 -43.30 25.63
CA LEU A 699 11.43 -43.87 24.32
C LEU A 699 11.33 -45.39 24.36
N ALA A 700 10.69 -45.98 23.36
CA ALA A 700 10.65 -47.44 23.24
C ALA A 700 11.20 -47.93 21.89
N SER A 701 11.91 -49.07 21.94
CA SER A 701 12.48 -49.66 20.74
C SER A 701 11.62 -50.82 20.21
N HIS A 702 11.81 -51.14 18.95
CA HIS A 702 11.14 -52.22 18.24
C HIS A 702 11.37 -53.59 18.89
N ASP A 703 12.56 -53.83 19.42
CA ASP A 703 12.91 -55.09 20.08
C ASP A 703 12.36 -55.19 21.51
N GLY A 704 11.65 -54.14 21.98
CA GLY A 704 10.94 -54.16 23.25
C GLY A 704 11.72 -53.61 24.42
N GLN A 705 12.75 -52.83 24.22
CA GLN A 705 13.43 -52.06 25.25
C GLN A 705 12.77 -50.68 25.38
N ALA A 706 12.92 -50.05 26.55
CA ALA A 706 12.50 -48.67 26.77
C ALA A 706 13.43 -47.95 27.75
N ILE A 707 13.57 -46.64 27.56
CA ILE A 707 14.31 -45.76 28.47
C ILE A 707 13.39 -44.62 28.93
N ARG A 708 13.52 -44.25 30.18
CA ARG A 708 12.83 -43.12 30.82
C ARG A 708 13.86 -42.16 31.40
N PHE A 709 13.88 -40.88 30.95
CA PHE A 709 14.84 -39.89 31.41
C PHE A 709 14.17 -38.52 31.54
N ASP A 710 14.83 -37.61 32.30
CA ASP A 710 14.34 -36.24 32.50
C ASP A 710 14.57 -35.39 31.25
N GLU A 711 13.59 -34.62 30.83
CA GLU A 711 13.72 -33.70 29.73
C GLU A 711 14.86 -32.68 29.95
N ALA A 712 15.13 -32.31 31.21
CA ALA A 712 16.21 -31.40 31.58
C ALA A 712 17.61 -31.94 31.21
N ASP A 713 17.76 -33.29 31.03
CA ASP A 713 19.01 -33.88 30.53
C ASP A 713 19.30 -33.48 29.08
N VAL A 714 18.34 -32.94 28.36
CA VAL A 714 18.50 -32.48 26.97
C VAL A 714 18.48 -30.96 26.95
N ARG A 715 19.63 -30.34 26.64
CA ARG A 715 19.74 -28.89 26.51
C ARG A 715 18.93 -28.36 25.33
N ASP A 716 18.56 -27.12 25.40
CA ASP A 716 17.91 -26.40 24.29
C ASP A 716 18.87 -26.28 23.12
N MET A 717 18.39 -26.50 21.91
CA MET A 717 19.17 -26.44 20.66
C MET A 717 18.40 -25.72 19.56
N GLY A 718 19.15 -24.95 18.77
CA GLY A 718 18.57 -24.29 17.60
C GLY A 718 18.11 -25.29 16.53
N ARG A 719 17.22 -24.88 15.65
CA ARG A 719 16.56 -25.71 14.63
C ARG A 719 17.49 -26.61 13.80
N PRO A 720 18.63 -26.14 13.22
CA PRO A 720 19.44 -26.95 12.34
C PRO A 720 20.32 -27.99 13.08
N ALA A 721 20.31 -28.03 14.41
CA ALA A 721 21.09 -28.97 15.18
C ALA A 721 20.59 -30.42 15.00
N TYR A 722 21.50 -31.38 15.04
CA TYR A 722 21.22 -32.83 14.93
C TYR A 722 20.63 -33.44 16.20
N GLY A 723 20.99 -32.93 17.36
CA GLY A 723 20.54 -33.44 18.65
C GLY A 723 21.62 -34.19 19.40
N VAL A 724 21.19 -34.97 20.41
CA VAL A 724 22.05 -35.81 21.30
C VAL A 724 21.47 -37.20 21.40
N ARG A 725 22.29 -38.18 21.78
CA ARG A 725 21.84 -39.56 21.97
C ARG A 725 20.84 -39.66 23.15
N GLY A 726 19.62 -40.10 22.84
CA GLY A 726 18.54 -40.35 23.81
C GLY A 726 18.58 -41.79 24.33
N MET A 727 18.76 -42.75 23.43
CA MET A 727 18.86 -44.19 23.77
C MET A 727 19.98 -44.87 23.01
N LYS A 728 20.67 -45.82 23.63
CA LYS A 728 21.63 -46.72 22.97
C LYS A 728 20.88 -47.95 22.48
N LEU A 729 20.84 -48.15 21.17
CA LEU A 729 20.16 -49.23 20.51
C LEU A 729 21.17 -50.37 20.15
N ASP A 730 20.67 -51.61 20.10
CA ASP A 730 21.41 -52.74 19.57
C ASP A 730 21.43 -52.75 18.03
N GLU A 731 22.28 -53.56 17.38
CA GLU A 731 22.31 -53.65 15.94
C GLU A 731 20.95 -54.06 15.37
N LYS A 732 20.42 -53.32 14.42
CA LYS A 732 19.11 -53.49 13.78
C LYS A 732 17.88 -53.14 14.62
N ASP A 733 18.02 -52.72 15.88
CA ASP A 733 16.91 -52.17 16.67
C ASP A 733 16.71 -50.66 16.34
N TYR A 734 15.51 -50.18 16.53
CA TYR A 734 15.17 -48.76 16.26
C TYR A 734 14.05 -48.29 17.16
N ILE A 735 13.96 -46.98 17.34
CA ILE A 735 12.87 -46.34 18.11
C ILE A 735 11.56 -46.43 17.32
N VAL A 736 10.50 -46.89 17.96
CA VAL A 736 9.16 -47.04 17.39
C VAL A 736 8.19 -45.91 17.87
N GLY A 737 8.53 -45.26 18.96
CA GLY A 737 7.69 -44.19 19.47
C GLY A 737 8.26 -43.50 20.70
N MET A 738 7.67 -42.36 21.00
CA MET A 738 7.99 -41.51 22.14
C MET A 738 6.69 -41.18 22.89
N ALA A 739 6.76 -41.19 24.22
CA ALA A 739 5.70 -40.71 25.10
C ALA A 739 6.29 -39.77 26.13
N ILE A 740 5.47 -38.89 26.69
CA ILE A 740 5.85 -37.98 27.76
C ILE A 740 5.02 -38.25 29.00
N THR A 741 5.58 -38.04 30.18
CA THR A 741 4.86 -38.14 31.44
C THR A 741 5.25 -36.98 32.35
N PRO A 742 4.35 -36.45 33.18
CA PRO A 742 4.70 -35.36 34.09
C PRO A 742 5.70 -35.87 35.14
N LYS A 743 6.61 -34.96 35.52
CA LYS A 743 7.65 -35.25 36.53
C LYS A 743 7.05 -35.43 37.93
N ASP A 744 6.05 -34.60 38.25
CA ASP A 744 5.30 -34.68 39.50
C ASP A 744 3.78 -34.61 39.19
N PRO A 745 3.10 -35.77 39.18
CA PRO A 745 1.69 -35.85 38.84
C PRO A 745 0.79 -35.01 39.78
N LYS A 746 1.14 -34.90 41.06
CA LYS A 746 0.35 -34.11 42.02
C LYS A 746 0.48 -32.61 41.87
N LYS A 747 1.66 -32.16 41.44
CA LYS A 747 1.88 -30.75 41.16
C LYS A 747 1.18 -30.34 39.87
N ALA A 748 1.21 -31.20 38.88
CA ALA A 748 0.52 -31.00 37.60
C ALA A 748 -1.03 -30.94 37.77
N GLU A 749 -1.60 -31.79 38.67
CA GLU A 749 -3.01 -31.73 39.04
C GLU A 749 -3.37 -30.41 39.73
N ALA A 750 -2.52 -29.94 40.65
CA ALA A 750 -2.76 -28.69 41.39
C ALA A 750 -2.63 -27.43 40.47
N GLU A 751 -1.71 -27.44 39.52
CA GLU A 751 -1.56 -26.36 38.54
C GLU A 751 -2.72 -26.32 37.53
N ALA A 752 -3.23 -27.48 37.12
CA ALA A 752 -4.43 -27.55 36.29
C ALA A 752 -5.69 -27.07 37.00
N GLU A 753 -5.86 -27.42 38.32
CA GLU A 753 -6.97 -26.88 39.14
C GLU A 753 -6.86 -25.37 39.38
N LYS A 754 -5.63 -24.86 39.55
CA LYS A 754 -5.38 -23.44 39.74
C LYS A 754 -5.63 -22.62 38.47
N ALA A 755 -5.20 -23.12 37.32
CA ALA A 755 -5.50 -22.52 36.03
C ALA A 755 -7.01 -22.50 35.72
N LYS A 756 -7.76 -23.53 36.14
CA LYS A 756 -9.24 -23.55 36.07
C LYS A 756 -9.89 -22.50 37.00
N ALA A 757 -9.30 -22.22 38.15
CA ALA A 757 -9.82 -21.25 39.12
C ALA A 757 -9.50 -19.79 38.77
N GLU A 758 -8.35 -19.51 38.16
CA GLU A 758 -7.90 -18.15 37.78
C GLU A 758 -8.51 -17.66 36.47
N ALA A 759 -8.94 -18.52 35.57
CA ALA A 759 -9.44 -18.14 34.23
C ALA A 759 -10.82 -17.49 34.25
N GLY A 760 -11.65 -17.60 35.33
CA GLY A 760 -12.96 -16.91 35.48
C GLY A 760 -13.87 -16.93 34.22
N VAL A 761 -13.61 -17.81 33.25
CA VAL A 761 -14.24 -17.93 31.93
C VAL A 761 -14.94 -19.29 31.88
N PRO A 762 -16.16 -19.41 31.33
CA PRO A 762 -16.88 -20.67 31.24
C PRO A 762 -16.07 -21.75 30.54
N GLU A 763 -16.16 -22.96 31.00
CA GLU A 763 -15.45 -24.22 30.72
C GLU A 763 -15.17 -24.64 29.25
N ALA A 764 -14.92 -23.75 28.30
CA ALA A 764 -14.82 -24.08 26.88
C ALA A 764 -13.44 -23.85 26.21
N THR A 765 -12.37 -23.46 26.92
CA THR A 765 -11.16 -22.98 26.27
C THR A 765 -9.81 -23.59 26.67
N ALA A 766 -9.80 -24.73 27.32
CA ALA A 766 -8.54 -25.40 27.69
C ALA A 766 -8.44 -26.81 27.10
N THR A 767 -8.27 -26.88 25.78
CA THR A 767 -7.83 -28.12 25.10
C THR A 767 -6.52 -27.90 24.39
N ASP A 768 -5.48 -27.52 25.12
CA ASP A 768 -4.11 -27.83 24.68
C ASP A 768 -3.92 -29.34 24.88
N ALA A 769 -3.49 -30.07 23.80
CA ALA A 769 -3.32 -31.52 23.77
C ALA A 769 -2.21 -32.05 24.71
N THR A 770 -1.92 -31.38 25.81
CA THR A 770 -0.86 -31.66 26.78
C THR A 770 -1.32 -31.53 28.23
N ILE A 771 -2.61 -31.82 28.54
CA ILE A 771 -3.05 -31.90 29.92
C ILE A 771 -2.49 -33.22 30.49
N PRO A 772 -1.75 -33.21 31.61
CA PRO A 772 -1.27 -34.42 32.25
C PRO A 772 -2.46 -35.28 32.72
N ILE A 773 -2.56 -36.47 32.16
CA ILE A 773 -3.61 -37.43 32.46
C ILE A 773 -3.32 -38.03 33.85
N LYS A 774 -4.30 -38.04 34.70
CA LYS A 774 -4.22 -38.61 36.04
C LYS A 774 -3.82 -40.10 36.00
N GLY A 775 -2.70 -40.49 36.64
CA GLY A 775 -2.19 -41.84 36.64
C GLY A 775 -1.51 -42.23 35.31
N SER A 776 -0.26 -41.80 35.11
CA SER A 776 0.52 -42.05 33.88
C SER A 776 0.74 -43.55 33.64
N LEU A 777 -0.09 -44.14 32.78
CA LEU A 777 0.07 -45.50 32.28
C LEU A 777 0.66 -45.46 30.87
N ILE A 778 1.64 -46.33 30.62
CA ILE A 778 2.23 -46.52 29.29
C ILE A 778 1.56 -47.69 28.62
N LEU A 779 0.83 -47.46 27.55
CA LEU A 779 0.30 -48.47 26.65
C LEU A 779 1.39 -48.89 25.68
N SER A 780 1.67 -50.15 25.61
CA SER A 780 2.61 -50.75 24.66
C SER A 780 1.87 -51.74 23.76
N ILE A 781 2.06 -51.63 22.44
CA ILE A 781 1.33 -52.39 21.43
C ILE A 781 2.34 -53.12 20.54
N THR A 782 2.01 -54.36 20.15
CA THR A 782 2.87 -55.18 19.30
C THR A 782 2.20 -55.54 17.98
N GLU A 783 3.02 -55.95 16.99
CA GLU A 783 2.62 -56.25 15.62
C GLU A 783 1.42 -57.21 15.51
N ASN A 784 1.35 -58.24 16.34
CA ASN A 784 0.33 -59.27 16.26
C ASN A 784 -0.94 -58.89 17.07
N GLY A 785 -1.15 -57.62 17.36
CA GLY A 785 -2.37 -57.14 18.05
C GLY A 785 -2.43 -57.42 19.54
N TYR A 786 -1.31 -57.61 20.22
CA TYR A 786 -1.23 -57.68 21.67
C TYR A 786 -0.82 -56.34 22.25
N GLY A 787 -1.26 -56.05 23.46
CA GLY A 787 -0.89 -54.84 24.17
C GLY A 787 -1.11 -54.94 25.65
N LYS A 788 -0.56 -54.01 26.38
CA LYS A 788 -0.69 -53.91 27.84
C LYS A 788 -0.55 -52.47 28.30
N ARG A 789 -1.10 -52.16 29.45
CA ARG A 789 -0.83 -50.91 30.17
C ARG A 789 0.14 -51.22 31.33
N THR A 790 1.13 -50.33 31.50
CA THR A 790 2.13 -50.47 32.57
C THR A 790 2.31 -49.14 33.27
N PRO A 791 2.27 -49.02 34.60
CA PRO A 791 2.55 -47.77 35.30
C PRO A 791 3.92 -47.22 34.93
N ALA A 792 4.02 -45.95 34.61
CA ALA A 792 5.26 -45.27 34.23
C ALA A 792 6.35 -45.42 35.30
N ASP A 793 5.96 -45.60 36.59
CA ASP A 793 6.88 -45.73 37.70
C ASP A 793 7.56 -47.07 37.81
N GLU A 794 7.08 -48.09 37.11
CA GLU A 794 7.78 -49.38 37.00
C GLU A 794 9.08 -49.24 36.17
N TYR A 795 9.24 -48.18 35.39
CA TYR A 795 10.43 -47.88 34.63
C TYR A 795 11.33 -46.95 35.44
N ARG A 796 12.50 -47.43 35.86
CA ARG A 796 13.43 -46.57 36.61
C ARG A 796 13.83 -45.34 35.80
N LEU A 797 13.91 -44.18 36.45
CA LEU A 797 14.48 -42.99 35.84
C LEU A 797 16.00 -43.21 35.62
N GLN A 798 16.49 -42.92 34.44
CA GLN A 798 17.91 -43.08 34.03
C GLN A 798 18.38 -41.76 33.40
N GLY A 799 19.71 -41.57 33.30
CA GLY A 799 20.26 -40.55 32.41
C GLY A 799 20.06 -40.95 30.94
N ARG A 800 19.91 -39.97 30.06
CA ARG A 800 19.80 -40.20 28.62
C ARG A 800 20.99 -40.99 28.04
N GLY A 801 20.76 -41.67 26.92
CA GLY A 801 21.81 -42.42 26.21
C GLY A 801 22.13 -43.83 26.75
N GLY A 802 21.36 -44.29 27.76
CA GLY A 802 21.43 -45.67 28.26
C GLY A 802 20.76 -46.69 27.35
N SER A 803 20.98 -48.03 27.60
CA SER A 803 20.35 -49.10 26.81
C SER A 803 18.91 -49.38 27.21
N GLY A 804 18.39 -48.72 28.27
CA GLY A 804 17.03 -48.86 28.74
C GLY A 804 16.79 -50.12 29.61
N VAL A 805 15.51 -50.46 29.71
CA VAL A 805 15.02 -51.67 30.44
C VAL A 805 14.00 -52.40 29.55
N ILE A 806 13.73 -53.66 29.82
CA ILE A 806 12.70 -54.41 29.05
C ILE A 806 11.34 -53.77 29.30
N ASN A 807 10.70 -53.34 28.20
CA ASN A 807 9.34 -52.83 28.17
C ASN A 807 8.34 -53.97 27.90
N VAL A 808 8.54 -54.72 26.85
CA VAL A 808 7.72 -55.88 26.46
C VAL A 808 8.63 -57.06 26.17
N LYS A 809 8.30 -58.24 26.69
CA LYS A 809 8.98 -59.46 26.27
C LYS A 809 8.41 -59.88 24.92
N THR A 810 9.14 -59.57 23.84
CA THR A 810 8.79 -59.92 22.46
C THR A 810 9.01 -61.42 22.21
N THR A 811 8.05 -62.07 21.56
CA THR A 811 8.07 -63.48 21.18
C THR A 811 7.36 -63.66 19.84
N GLU A 812 7.45 -64.83 19.19
CA GLU A 812 6.69 -65.05 17.95
C GLU A 812 5.19 -64.90 18.10
N ARG A 813 4.66 -65.07 19.31
CA ARG A 813 3.23 -64.95 19.61
C ARG A 813 2.73 -63.54 19.52
N ASN A 814 3.42 -62.56 20.12
CA ASN A 814 3.00 -61.18 20.18
C ASN A 814 3.66 -60.29 19.15
N GLY A 815 4.76 -60.71 18.51
CA GLY A 815 5.52 -59.88 17.58
C GLY A 815 6.38 -58.84 18.27
N LYS A 816 6.96 -57.95 17.48
CA LYS A 816 7.77 -56.81 17.92
C LYS A 816 6.88 -55.67 18.35
N VAL A 817 7.45 -54.69 19.05
CA VAL A 817 6.71 -53.46 19.44
C VAL A 817 6.53 -52.54 18.23
N THR A 818 5.31 -52.09 18.00
CA THR A 818 4.97 -51.16 16.90
C THR A 818 4.63 -49.75 17.38
N GLY A 819 4.24 -49.60 18.64
CA GLY A 819 3.89 -48.29 19.16
C GLY A 819 3.77 -48.23 20.67
N ILE A 820 3.93 -47.05 21.18
CA ILE A 820 3.67 -46.71 22.59
C ILE A 820 2.86 -45.43 22.67
N ALA A 821 2.04 -45.31 23.72
CA ALA A 821 1.30 -44.09 24.00
C ALA A 821 1.08 -43.96 25.52
N GLN A 822 0.95 -42.74 25.98
CA GLN A 822 0.48 -42.46 27.33
C GLN A 822 -1.06 -42.56 27.34
N VAL A 823 -1.62 -43.25 28.34
CA VAL A 823 -3.08 -43.39 28.52
C VAL A 823 -3.45 -43.18 29.97
N SER A 824 -4.69 -42.74 30.19
CA SER A 824 -5.35 -42.71 31.48
C SER A 824 -6.39 -43.81 31.54
N GLU A 825 -6.99 -44.03 32.71
CA GLU A 825 -8.08 -45.00 32.87
C GLU A 825 -9.33 -44.63 32.07
N SER A 826 -9.57 -43.37 31.87
CA SER A 826 -10.70 -42.79 31.09
C SER A 826 -10.41 -42.56 29.61
N SER A 827 -9.18 -42.83 29.13
CA SER A 827 -8.83 -42.67 27.70
C SER A 827 -9.45 -43.77 26.88
N GLU A 828 -9.74 -43.47 25.62
CA GLU A 828 -10.07 -44.52 24.63
C GLU A 828 -8.89 -44.76 23.69
N VAL A 829 -8.77 -45.98 23.22
CA VAL A 829 -7.69 -46.39 22.32
C VAL A 829 -8.31 -46.87 21.01
N MET A 830 -7.79 -46.37 19.90
CA MET A 830 -8.12 -46.83 18.57
C MET A 830 -6.92 -47.56 17.98
N LEU A 831 -7.09 -48.80 17.59
CA LEU A 831 -6.08 -49.59 16.88
C LEU A 831 -6.47 -49.76 15.44
N ILE A 832 -5.49 -49.65 14.55
CA ILE A 832 -5.68 -49.71 13.10
C ILE A 832 -4.73 -50.78 12.58
N SER A 833 -5.23 -51.77 11.83
CA SER A 833 -4.39 -52.75 11.15
C SER A 833 -3.99 -52.30 9.75
N GLN A 834 -2.96 -52.98 9.17
CA GLN A 834 -2.50 -52.71 7.81
C GLN A 834 -3.59 -52.97 6.75
N TYR A 835 -4.52 -53.91 7.01
CA TYR A 835 -5.63 -54.22 6.14
C TYR A 835 -6.87 -53.31 6.40
N GLY A 836 -6.71 -52.28 7.20
CA GLY A 836 -7.75 -51.27 7.42
C GLY A 836 -8.80 -51.63 8.46
N LYS A 837 -8.60 -52.70 9.26
CA LYS A 837 -9.48 -52.99 10.41
C LYS A 837 -9.24 -52.00 11.53
N ILE A 838 -10.32 -51.38 12.03
CA ILE A 838 -10.27 -50.43 13.11
C ILE A 838 -11.07 -50.96 14.30
N ILE A 839 -10.45 -50.95 15.48
CA ILE A 839 -11.14 -51.20 16.74
C ILE A 839 -10.99 -50.02 17.69
N ARG A 840 -12.07 -49.63 18.33
CA ARG A 840 -12.08 -48.60 19.38
C ARG A 840 -12.42 -49.30 20.70
N MET A 841 -11.65 -49.05 21.72
CA MET A 841 -11.85 -49.66 23.03
C MET A 841 -11.48 -48.68 24.14
N ASP A 842 -12.07 -48.86 25.27
CA ASP A 842 -11.75 -48.19 26.51
C ASP A 842 -10.42 -48.61 27.03
N SER A 843 -9.51 -47.74 27.40
CA SER A 843 -8.20 -48.11 27.95
C SER A 843 -8.33 -48.96 29.22
N SER A 844 -9.38 -48.67 30.05
CA SER A 844 -9.67 -49.43 31.26
C SER A 844 -9.87 -50.94 31.02
N THR A 845 -10.31 -51.34 29.84
CA THR A 845 -10.49 -52.75 29.45
C THR A 845 -9.19 -53.48 29.17
N ILE A 846 -8.08 -52.74 28.97
CA ILE A 846 -6.75 -53.31 28.77
C ILE A 846 -6.13 -53.60 30.14
N ARG A 847 -5.73 -54.87 30.34
CA ARG A 847 -5.16 -55.29 31.60
C ARG A 847 -3.86 -54.54 31.91
N GLU A 848 -3.78 -54.00 33.13
CA GLU A 848 -2.54 -53.52 33.73
C GLU A 848 -1.62 -54.70 34.04
N SER A 849 -0.36 -54.59 33.60
CA SER A 849 0.61 -55.67 33.70
C SER A 849 2.03 -55.13 33.84
N GLY A 850 2.88 -55.87 34.56
CA GLY A 850 4.26 -55.45 34.75
C GLY A 850 5.05 -55.33 33.41
N ARG A 851 6.13 -54.55 33.45
CA ARG A 851 6.91 -54.19 32.26
C ARG A 851 7.46 -55.35 31.44
N SER A 852 7.78 -56.49 32.00
CA SER A 852 8.29 -57.69 31.33
C SER A 852 7.20 -58.63 30.80
N ALA A 853 5.91 -58.32 30.94
CA ALA A 853 4.79 -59.11 30.47
C ALA A 853 4.65 -59.03 28.93
N GLN A 854 4.08 -60.07 28.32
CA GLN A 854 3.83 -60.16 26.87
C GLN A 854 2.59 -59.40 26.40
N GLY A 855 1.71 -58.91 27.32
CA GLY A 855 0.46 -58.28 27.03
C GLY A 855 -0.72 -59.24 26.76
N VAL A 856 -1.91 -58.67 26.60
CA VAL A 856 -3.16 -59.36 26.25
C VAL A 856 -3.55 -59.07 24.81
N ARG A 857 -4.35 -59.92 24.20
CA ARG A 857 -4.82 -59.72 22.82
C ARG A 857 -5.86 -58.56 22.82
N LEU A 858 -5.54 -57.50 22.09
CA LEU A 858 -6.40 -56.32 21.90
C LEU A 858 -7.20 -56.42 20.60
N LEU A 859 -6.56 -56.91 19.53
CA LEU A 859 -7.18 -57.05 18.20
C LEU A 859 -6.93 -58.47 17.67
N HIS A 860 -7.94 -59.08 17.10
CA HIS A 860 -7.79 -60.34 16.39
C HIS A 860 -7.28 -60.10 14.98
N MET A 861 -6.05 -60.49 14.69
CA MET A 861 -5.39 -60.27 13.41
C MET A 861 -5.67 -61.43 12.45
N GLU A 862 -5.87 -61.13 11.17
CA GLU A 862 -5.88 -62.14 10.11
C GLU A 862 -4.47 -62.56 9.76
N PRO A 863 -4.28 -63.77 9.17
CA PRO A 863 -2.96 -64.23 8.74
C PRO A 863 -2.32 -63.24 7.78
N GLY A 864 -1.15 -62.68 8.14
CA GLY A 864 -0.41 -61.70 7.37
C GLY A 864 -0.74 -60.24 7.70
N ASP A 865 -1.79 -59.93 8.47
CA ASP A 865 -2.13 -58.58 8.91
C ASP A 865 -1.30 -58.17 10.15
N ARG A 866 -1.01 -56.90 10.31
CA ARG A 866 -0.27 -56.36 11.46
C ARG A 866 -0.90 -55.05 11.92
N VAL A 867 -0.68 -54.69 13.17
CA VAL A 867 -1.06 -53.36 13.68
C VAL A 867 -0.21 -52.29 12.97
N ALA A 868 -0.87 -51.33 12.33
CA ALA A 868 -0.25 -50.24 11.61
C ALA A 868 -0.07 -49.02 12.50
N ALA A 869 -1.14 -48.67 13.26
CA ALA A 869 -1.14 -47.49 14.10
C ALA A 869 -2.02 -47.68 15.35
N ALA A 870 -1.70 -46.90 16.39
CA ALA A 870 -2.49 -46.80 17.61
C ALA A 870 -2.68 -45.31 17.96
N VAL A 871 -3.92 -44.90 18.17
CA VAL A 871 -4.27 -43.53 18.51
C VAL A 871 -4.99 -43.52 19.86
N VAL A 872 -4.58 -42.63 20.75
CA VAL A 872 -5.25 -42.40 22.05
C VAL A 872 -6.17 -41.21 21.90
N ILE A 873 -7.43 -41.43 22.27
CA ILE A 873 -8.45 -40.36 22.30
C ILE A 873 -8.57 -39.96 23.78
N PRO A 874 -8.31 -38.69 24.13
CA PRO A 874 -8.51 -38.20 25.49
C PRO A 874 -9.99 -38.33 25.89
N PRO A 875 -10.30 -38.41 27.20
CA PRO A 875 -11.68 -38.50 27.68
C PRO A 875 -12.42 -37.22 27.27
N ASP A 876 -13.66 -37.37 26.75
CA ASP A 876 -14.57 -36.26 26.51
C ASP A 876 -14.91 -35.60 27.86
N GLU A 877 -14.66 -34.30 28.01
CA GLU A 877 -15.27 -33.52 29.07
C GLU A 877 -16.77 -33.35 28.71
N GLU A 878 -17.65 -33.91 29.57
CA GLU A 878 -19.11 -33.78 29.39
C GLU A 878 -19.49 -32.29 29.37
N PRO A 879 -20.23 -31.82 28.35
CA PRO A 879 -20.88 -30.52 28.42
C PRO A 879 -21.99 -30.61 29.50
N ASN A 880 -21.85 -29.89 30.60
CA ASN A 880 -22.89 -29.74 31.62
C ASN A 880 -24.16 -29.23 30.96
N GLY A 881 -25.13 -30.11 30.87
CA GLY A 881 -26.49 -29.84 30.39
C GLY A 881 -27.24 -28.91 31.35
N GLY A 882 -27.13 -27.61 31.07
CA GLY A 882 -28.03 -26.59 31.59
C GLY A 882 -29.25 -26.49 30.66
N LEU A 883 -30.36 -27.14 30.99
CA LEU A 883 -31.68 -26.86 30.47
C LEU A 883 -32.00 -25.38 30.68
N ILE A 884 -32.18 -24.64 29.62
CA ILE A 884 -32.96 -23.39 29.64
C ILE A 884 -34.23 -23.65 28.83
N GLN A 885 -35.36 -23.47 29.51
CA GLN A 885 -36.72 -23.46 28.96
C GLN A 885 -36.92 -22.33 27.94
#